data_c699c2d44642e1daf5633fe642eda75b
#
_entry.id   c699c2d44642e1daf5633fe642eda75b
#
_cell.length_a   1.000
_cell.length_b   1.000
_cell.length_c   1.000
_cell.angle_alpha   90.00
_cell.angle_beta   90.00
_cell.angle_gamma   90.00
#
_symmetry.space_group_name_H-M   'P 1'
#
loop_
_entity.id
_entity.type
_entity.pdbx_description
1 polymer ?
#
loop_
_entity_poly.entity_id
_entity_poly.type
_entity_poly.pdbx_seq_one_letter_code
_entity_poly.pdbx_strand_id
1 'polypeptide(L)'
;MFSRKLRARFCVMFWWWLGMSLQASAPAEENSRFTVKDDIELTQLAETVISPHGNWVLIHTWRASLKDGMLHDQIRVYASRALRAFVDAPHADGDASPVWSTEVSTAHEGENGPLITNLRWLDNEAGFAFLLRTDQFHRRLCLAQIGPRHVQWLSPSQEDVLGFAVRDTLHYAFTVASHKAKEREIRELSEPLQVGTGRLFFEVMSPEQMVNYIGRGDLWAANGGRPVPVNDPRTGGPVTLYEDGSRNLSLSPDGKTLITIRAAESIPRQWETNFPPPFAGDAYRISSGVQDLDASSGPTYAGEFVRISLANGNIARITNAPEAVRAGWWEADTPPAWSDDGSSALLPGTFRQNPSENDGRPCILFVQFATAESECVRSLKRNLASGFEPGYETVDGVAFARGRTDRVILTHLNHVDAGGNKITVYARTGSGSWCIIETDPGSSISNRLAIKVNESFKDPPTLVATDTATGKSRVFFDLNPQLKRVAFGEPELYSWQDDTGRKWQGILYKPVGFESGVRYPLVIQNHGFSVDRFVPSGAFPSAFIAQELASAGIMVLQVRDCAGRSTPEEGPCNVIGYESGVAKLSALGLVDSSRVGIIGFSRTVFYALEALTTSSLRFKAASITEGVTLSYESYLLNVGPQPTINEESVAMIGSRPVGRGLAAWFKASPEFNMDKVMAPLRVVATRGGSLLGMWGPYAALEDMRKPVDLIVLNTDEHVITNPVIRLAAQQGNLDWFRFWLQGYEDPDPGKASTYVRWRKLKISDLAQ
;
A
#
# COMPACT_ATOMS: atom_id res chain seq x y z
N MET A 1 68.70 -9.46 30.69
CA MET A 1 69.67 -9.92 31.72
C MET A 1 68.97 -10.94 32.57
N PHE A 2 69.46 -12.17 32.50
CA PHE A 2 69.51 -13.29 33.48
C PHE A 2 68.16 -13.63 34.24
N SER A 3 67.54 -14.82 33.97
CA SER A 3 67.98 -16.22 34.28
C SER A 3 67.42 -16.63 35.66
N ARG A 4 66.70 -17.69 35.89
CA ARG A 4 66.99 -19.11 35.81
C ARG A 4 65.82 -19.93 36.47
N LYS A 5 65.59 -21.02 35.87
CA LYS A 5 64.98 -22.26 36.27
C LYS A 5 65.10 -22.66 37.76
N LEU A 6 64.01 -23.31 38.30
CA LEU A 6 64.24 -24.53 39.10
C LEU A 6 63.05 -25.50 38.96
N ARG A 7 63.42 -26.76 38.67
CA ARG A 7 62.52 -27.94 38.67
C ARG A 7 62.51 -28.53 40.08
N ALA A 8 61.38 -29.01 40.52
CA ALA A 8 61.30 -30.08 41.52
C ALA A 8 60.19 -31.04 41.16
N ARG A 9 60.55 -32.31 40.99
CA ARG A 9 59.66 -33.49 40.93
C ARG A 9 59.28 -33.89 42.35
N PHE A 10 57.98 -34.32 42.54
CA PHE A 10 57.68 -35.43 43.47
C PHE A 10 56.30 -36.04 43.19
N CYS A 11 56.35 -37.32 43.04
CA CYS A 11 55.50 -38.49 43.33
C CYS A 11 53.96 -38.40 43.28
N VAL A 12 53.48 -39.35 42.56
CA VAL A 12 52.18 -40.02 42.38
C VAL A 12 51.60 -40.49 43.70
N MET A 13 50.27 -40.21 43.94
CA MET A 13 49.38 -41.07 44.68
C MET A 13 48.02 -41.08 44.02
N PHE A 14 47.58 -42.27 43.58
CA PHE A 14 46.28 -42.62 43.04
C PHE A 14 45.23 -42.52 44.16
N TRP A 15 44.18 -41.70 43.96
CA TRP A 15 42.90 -41.85 44.62
C TRP A 15 41.81 -41.84 43.56
N TRP A 16 41.11 -42.95 43.44
CA TRP A 16 39.86 -43.08 42.69
C TRP A 16 38.76 -42.35 43.43
N TRP A 17 38.19 -41.30 42.83
CA TRP A 17 36.91 -40.75 43.21
C TRP A 17 35.98 -40.86 42.00
N LEU A 18 34.89 -41.63 42.13
CA LEU A 18 33.72 -41.60 41.23
C LEU A 18 33.13 -40.19 41.26
N GLY A 19 33.47 -39.39 40.26
CA GLY A 19 32.80 -38.12 39.96
C GLY A 19 31.58 -38.40 39.12
N MET A 20 30.37 -38.45 39.71
CA MET A 20 29.13 -38.19 38.96
C MET A 20 29.27 -36.80 38.33
N SER A 21 29.53 -36.71 37.03
CA SER A 21 29.35 -35.50 36.24
C SER A 21 27.83 -35.18 36.18
N LEU A 22 27.37 -34.31 37.05
CA LEU A 22 26.17 -33.54 36.79
C LEU A 22 26.48 -32.70 35.55
N GLN A 23 26.02 -33.17 34.39
CA GLN A 23 25.83 -32.28 33.21
C GLN A 23 24.79 -31.24 33.62
N ALA A 24 25.26 -30.07 34.04
CA ALA A 24 24.40 -28.88 34.07
C ALA A 24 23.94 -28.69 32.61
N SER A 25 22.68 -29.00 32.37
CA SER A 25 22.02 -28.55 31.13
C SER A 25 22.22 -27.05 31.07
N ALA A 26 22.83 -26.57 30.00
CA ALA A 26 22.84 -25.12 29.70
C ALA A 26 21.39 -24.61 29.84
N PRO A 27 21.17 -23.47 30.50
CA PRO A 27 19.84 -22.90 30.54
C PRO A 27 19.37 -22.75 29.10
N ALA A 28 18.17 -23.20 28.80
CA ALA A 28 17.54 -22.97 27.52
C ALA A 28 17.60 -21.46 27.29
N GLU A 29 18.18 -21.04 26.17
CA GLU A 29 18.22 -19.63 25.78
C GLU A 29 16.77 -19.13 25.78
N GLU A 30 16.43 -18.24 26.72
CA GLU A 30 15.10 -17.69 26.85
C GLU A 30 14.83 -16.87 25.57
N ASN A 31 13.80 -17.24 24.82
CA ASN A 31 13.44 -16.53 23.59
C ASN A 31 13.26 -15.04 23.89
N SER A 32 13.90 -14.17 23.13
CA SER A 32 13.70 -12.73 23.24
C SER A 32 12.24 -12.40 22.90
N ARG A 33 11.67 -11.38 23.54
CA ARG A 33 10.32 -10.91 23.22
C ARG A 33 10.34 -10.04 21.98
N PHE A 34 9.27 -10.08 21.17
CA PHE A 34 9.12 -9.25 19.99
C PHE A 34 9.14 -7.76 20.33
N THR A 35 9.88 -6.96 19.59
CA THR A 35 10.10 -5.53 19.81
C THR A 35 9.74 -4.70 18.59
N VAL A 36 9.61 -3.37 18.76
CA VAL A 36 9.45 -2.42 17.66
C VAL A 36 10.59 -2.53 16.65
N LYS A 37 11.81 -2.82 17.10
CA LYS A 37 12.95 -3.04 16.21
C LYS A 37 12.75 -4.26 15.33
N ASP A 38 12.28 -5.37 15.90
CA ASP A 38 12.03 -6.59 15.14
C ASP A 38 10.97 -6.35 14.06
N ASP A 39 9.90 -5.59 14.37
CA ASP A 39 8.85 -5.22 13.41
C ASP A 39 9.38 -4.34 12.26
N ILE A 40 10.18 -3.33 12.58
CA ILE A 40 10.78 -2.45 11.57
C ILE A 40 11.71 -3.23 10.63
N GLU A 41 12.53 -4.13 11.18
CA GLU A 41 13.55 -4.88 10.42
C GLU A 41 13.00 -6.18 9.77
N LEU A 42 11.67 -6.43 9.81
CA LEU A 42 11.06 -7.54 9.08
C LEU A 42 11.34 -7.44 7.58
N THR A 43 11.76 -8.56 7.01
CA THR A 43 11.80 -8.71 5.56
C THR A 43 10.39 -8.92 5.04
N GLN A 44 9.96 -8.06 4.15
CA GLN A 44 8.65 -8.10 3.52
C GLN A 44 8.76 -8.59 2.07
N LEU A 45 7.79 -9.36 1.64
CA LEU A 45 7.65 -9.73 0.23
C LEU A 45 6.99 -8.58 -0.51
N ALA A 46 7.68 -8.02 -1.52
CA ALA A 46 7.09 -7.06 -2.43
C ALA A 46 6.31 -7.79 -3.53
N GLU A 47 6.97 -8.70 -4.23
CA GLU A 47 6.33 -9.48 -5.29
C GLU A 47 7.07 -10.79 -5.62
N THR A 48 6.34 -11.70 -6.24
CA THR A 48 6.87 -12.94 -6.82
C THR A 48 6.39 -13.04 -8.26
N VAL A 49 7.30 -13.09 -9.23
CA VAL A 49 6.96 -13.08 -10.64
C VAL A 49 7.62 -14.25 -11.35
N ILE A 50 6.80 -15.11 -11.95
CA ILE A 50 7.29 -16.19 -12.85
C ILE A 50 7.48 -15.60 -14.24
N SER A 51 8.58 -15.94 -14.90
CA SER A 51 8.86 -15.45 -16.25
C SER A 51 7.86 -16.00 -17.29
N PRO A 52 7.66 -15.34 -18.45
CA PRO A 52 6.62 -15.67 -19.44
C PRO A 52 6.63 -17.13 -19.93
N HIS A 53 7.81 -17.75 -20.03
CA HIS A 53 7.95 -19.16 -20.43
C HIS A 53 8.14 -20.11 -19.23
N GLY A 54 8.10 -19.57 -18.01
CA GLY A 54 8.24 -20.36 -16.79
C GLY A 54 9.66 -20.85 -16.48
N ASN A 55 10.70 -20.33 -17.12
CA ASN A 55 12.08 -20.76 -16.88
C ASN A 55 12.68 -20.18 -15.61
N TRP A 56 12.17 -19.04 -15.15
CA TRP A 56 12.68 -18.29 -14.02
C TRP A 56 11.57 -17.92 -13.03
N VAL A 57 11.96 -17.85 -11.75
CA VAL A 57 11.16 -17.27 -10.67
C VAL A 57 11.96 -16.11 -10.09
N LEU A 58 11.34 -14.95 -10.04
CA LEU A 58 11.90 -13.76 -9.43
C LEU A 58 11.19 -13.51 -8.11
N ILE A 59 11.97 -13.26 -7.07
CA ILE A 59 11.50 -12.87 -5.73
C ILE A 59 12.05 -11.50 -5.44
N HIS A 60 11.19 -10.53 -5.20
CA HIS A 60 11.53 -9.21 -4.72
C HIS A 60 11.12 -9.07 -3.26
N THR A 61 12.09 -8.77 -2.41
CA THR A 61 11.88 -8.51 -0.98
C THR A 61 12.48 -7.17 -0.61
N TRP A 62 11.93 -6.54 0.42
CA TRP A 62 12.50 -5.33 0.98
C TRP A 62 12.46 -5.35 2.51
N ARG A 63 13.33 -4.57 3.13
CA ARG A 63 13.36 -4.38 4.58
C ARG A 63 13.93 -3.02 4.94
N ALA A 64 13.53 -2.50 6.09
CA ALA A 64 14.17 -1.35 6.69
C ALA A 64 15.28 -1.82 7.67
N SER A 65 16.28 -0.98 7.90
CA SER A 65 17.39 -1.26 8.80
C SER A 65 17.67 -0.07 9.71
N LEU A 66 17.54 -0.28 11.00
CA LEU A 66 17.86 0.74 12.02
C LEU A 66 19.37 0.95 12.19
N LYS A 67 20.18 -0.02 11.76
CA LYS A 67 21.65 0.06 11.87
C LYS A 67 22.24 1.17 11.01
N ASP A 68 21.72 1.35 9.80
CA ASP A 68 22.22 2.34 8.83
C ASP A 68 21.15 3.39 8.44
N GLY A 69 19.91 3.23 8.92
CA GLY A 69 18.80 4.16 8.62
C GLY A 69 18.29 4.05 7.18
N MET A 70 18.52 2.91 6.52
CA MET A 70 18.21 2.71 5.10
C MET A 70 17.09 1.71 4.87
N LEU A 71 16.47 1.84 3.68
CA LEU A 71 15.69 0.78 3.06
C LEU A 71 16.58 -0.06 2.15
N HIS A 72 16.35 -1.36 2.14
CA HIS A 72 17.09 -2.35 1.37
C HIS A 72 16.16 -3.20 0.57
N ASP A 73 16.23 -3.12 -0.75
CA ASP A 73 15.49 -3.99 -1.65
C ASP A 73 16.42 -5.06 -2.21
N GLN A 74 15.94 -6.29 -2.24
CA GLN A 74 16.69 -7.41 -2.77
C GLN A 74 15.87 -8.20 -3.78
N ILE A 75 16.44 -8.37 -4.96
CA ILE A 75 15.94 -9.26 -6.00
C ILE A 75 16.74 -10.56 -6.00
N ARG A 76 16.03 -11.70 -6.04
CA ARG A 76 16.58 -13.03 -6.20
C ARG A 76 15.96 -13.70 -7.40
N VAL A 77 16.78 -14.28 -8.27
CA VAL A 77 16.34 -15.01 -9.47
C VAL A 77 16.68 -16.49 -9.30
N TYR A 78 15.68 -17.34 -9.42
CA TYR A 78 15.80 -18.79 -9.34
C TYR A 78 15.51 -19.43 -10.69
N ALA A 79 16.26 -20.44 -11.07
CA ALA A 79 15.90 -21.29 -12.20
C ALA A 79 14.76 -22.23 -11.80
N SER A 80 13.64 -22.22 -12.51
CA SER A 80 12.48 -23.08 -12.22
C SER A 80 12.85 -24.56 -12.20
N ARG A 81 13.79 -24.98 -13.09
CA ARG A 81 14.33 -26.34 -13.09
C ARG A 81 15.04 -26.68 -11.78
N ALA A 82 15.82 -25.74 -11.22
CA ALA A 82 16.53 -25.97 -9.97
C ALA A 82 15.57 -26.04 -8.77
N LEU A 83 14.54 -25.19 -8.76
CA LEU A 83 13.48 -25.26 -7.73
C LEU A 83 12.71 -26.57 -7.78
N ARG A 84 12.37 -27.10 -8.98
CA ARG A 84 11.74 -28.41 -9.08
C ARG A 84 12.66 -29.53 -8.55
N ALA A 85 13.94 -29.52 -8.92
CA ALA A 85 14.90 -30.46 -8.39
C ALA A 85 15.03 -30.38 -6.86
N PHE A 86 14.96 -29.17 -6.30
CA PHE A 86 14.96 -28.94 -4.86
C PHE A 86 13.68 -29.51 -4.19
N VAL A 87 12.51 -29.35 -4.81
CA VAL A 87 11.23 -29.90 -4.31
C VAL A 87 11.27 -31.43 -4.30
N ASP A 88 11.89 -32.06 -5.30
CA ASP A 88 12.00 -33.51 -5.40
C ASP A 88 13.08 -34.14 -4.51
N ALA A 89 14.05 -33.37 -4.04
CA ALA A 89 15.15 -33.86 -3.22
C ALA A 89 14.69 -34.23 -1.80
N PRO A 90 14.91 -35.45 -1.33
CA PRO A 90 14.31 -35.94 -0.07
C PRO A 90 14.90 -35.35 1.19
N HIS A 91 16.12 -34.77 1.19
CA HIS A 91 16.84 -34.33 2.41
C HIS A 91 17.75 -33.11 2.21
N ALA A 92 17.37 -32.12 1.40
CA ALA A 92 18.11 -30.88 1.36
C ALA A 92 17.72 -29.99 2.55
N ASP A 93 18.58 -29.83 3.54
CA ASP A 93 18.38 -28.82 4.60
C ASP A 93 18.67 -27.43 4.06
N GLY A 94 17.87 -26.43 4.46
CA GLY A 94 18.05 -25.03 4.12
C GLY A 94 17.26 -24.53 2.91
N ASP A 95 17.52 -23.28 2.55
CA ASP A 95 16.86 -22.58 1.45
C ASP A 95 17.46 -22.95 0.09
N ALA A 96 16.66 -22.85 -0.97
CA ALA A 96 17.16 -22.99 -2.33
C ALA A 96 18.10 -21.83 -2.69
N SER A 97 19.16 -22.12 -3.46
CA SER A 97 20.10 -21.09 -3.88
C SER A 97 19.63 -20.36 -5.15
N PRO A 98 19.58 -19.01 -5.15
CA PRO A 98 19.29 -18.25 -6.37
C PRO A 98 20.46 -18.34 -7.35
N VAL A 99 20.18 -18.30 -8.64
CA VAL A 99 21.24 -18.20 -9.69
C VAL A 99 21.88 -16.83 -9.73
N TRP A 100 21.14 -15.82 -9.30
CA TRP A 100 21.59 -14.45 -9.18
C TRP A 100 20.78 -13.72 -8.13
N SER A 101 21.46 -12.81 -7.40
CA SER A 101 20.80 -11.84 -6.51
C SER A 101 21.46 -10.49 -6.64
N THR A 102 20.70 -9.43 -6.44
CA THR A 102 21.18 -8.05 -6.36
C THR A 102 20.46 -7.33 -5.24
N GLU A 103 21.14 -6.41 -4.60
CA GLU A 103 20.61 -5.57 -3.53
C GLU A 103 20.82 -4.10 -3.87
N VAL A 104 19.86 -3.27 -3.57
CA VAL A 104 19.93 -1.81 -3.65
C VAL A 104 19.46 -1.21 -2.34
N SER A 105 20.05 -0.09 -1.95
CA SER A 105 19.67 0.60 -0.70
C SER A 105 19.68 2.10 -0.86
N THR A 106 18.85 2.79 -0.10
CA THR A 106 18.84 4.25 0.01
C THR A 106 18.39 4.71 1.40
N ALA A 107 18.93 5.86 1.82
CA ALA A 107 18.47 6.56 3.02
C ALA A 107 17.28 7.48 2.75
N HIS A 108 16.89 7.66 1.49
CA HIS A 108 15.79 8.55 1.12
C HIS A 108 14.45 7.87 1.37
N GLU A 109 13.54 8.64 1.92
CA GLU A 109 12.15 8.26 2.09
C GLU A 109 11.51 8.05 0.73
N GLY A 110 10.67 7.06 0.63
CA GLY A 110 9.99 6.71 -0.60
C GLY A 110 8.49 6.53 -0.38
N GLU A 111 7.72 6.64 -1.44
CA GLU A 111 6.27 6.47 -1.45
C GLU A 111 5.87 5.12 -0.85
N ASN A 112 5.69 5.05 0.47
CA ASN A 112 5.02 3.97 1.20
C ASN A 112 5.41 2.53 0.82
N GLY A 113 6.65 2.26 0.43
CA GLY A 113 6.98 0.91 0.03
C GLY A 113 8.42 0.69 -0.46
N PRO A 114 8.62 -0.35 -1.27
CA PRO A 114 9.92 -0.75 -1.78
C PRO A 114 10.53 0.29 -2.73
N LEU A 115 11.85 0.27 -2.86
CA LEU A 115 12.62 1.12 -3.78
C LEU A 115 12.45 0.73 -5.23
N ILE A 116 12.27 -0.57 -5.47
CA ILE A 116 12.06 -1.16 -6.78
C ILE A 116 10.56 -1.29 -7.01
N THR A 117 10.08 -0.75 -8.13
CA THR A 117 8.66 -0.80 -8.50
C THR A 117 8.48 -1.16 -9.97
N ASN A 118 7.27 -1.58 -10.35
CA ASN A 118 6.90 -1.88 -11.74
C ASN A 118 7.81 -2.92 -12.41
N LEU A 119 8.13 -4.00 -11.71
CA LEU A 119 9.01 -5.03 -12.21
C LEU A 119 8.32 -5.83 -13.33
N ARG A 120 8.95 -5.90 -14.51
CA ARG A 120 8.41 -6.58 -15.69
C ARG A 120 9.48 -7.41 -16.39
N TRP A 121 9.16 -8.67 -16.68
CA TRP A 121 9.98 -9.53 -17.51
C TRP A 121 10.03 -9.06 -18.95
N LEU A 122 11.17 -9.26 -19.61
CA LEU A 122 11.23 -9.23 -21.05
C LEU A 122 10.59 -10.49 -21.64
N ASP A 123 9.95 -10.38 -22.81
CA ASP A 123 9.28 -11.53 -23.47
C ASP A 123 10.23 -12.69 -23.75
N ASN A 124 11.49 -12.40 -24.06
CA ASN A 124 12.53 -13.41 -24.32
C ASN A 124 13.18 -13.99 -23.06
N GLU A 125 12.73 -13.56 -21.86
CA GLU A 125 13.26 -13.96 -20.54
C GLU A 125 14.77 -13.74 -20.34
N ALA A 126 15.42 -12.94 -21.20
CA ALA A 126 16.82 -12.61 -21.04
C ALA A 126 17.10 -11.68 -19.83
N GLY A 127 16.04 -11.06 -19.31
CA GLY A 127 16.10 -10.12 -18.20
C GLY A 127 14.73 -9.56 -17.82
N PHE A 128 14.75 -8.55 -16.97
CA PHE A 128 13.58 -7.84 -16.50
C PHE A 128 13.88 -6.36 -16.28
N ALA A 129 12.89 -5.51 -16.53
CA ALA A 129 12.98 -4.08 -16.33
C ALA A 129 12.22 -3.64 -15.08
N PHE A 130 12.65 -2.55 -14.46
CA PHE A 130 12.02 -1.99 -13.27
C PHE A 130 12.37 -0.51 -13.09
N LEU A 131 11.58 0.19 -12.29
CA LEU A 131 11.93 1.51 -11.79
C LEU A 131 12.65 1.37 -10.46
N LEU A 132 13.77 2.07 -10.33
CA LEU A 132 14.54 2.16 -9.09
C LEU A 132 14.53 3.60 -8.60
N ARG A 133 14.06 3.82 -7.37
CA ARG A 133 14.19 5.09 -6.68
C ARG A 133 15.65 5.35 -6.35
N THR A 134 16.17 6.48 -6.78
CA THR A 134 17.58 6.88 -6.54
C THR A 134 17.72 7.94 -5.46
N ASP A 135 16.67 8.75 -5.28
CA ASP A 135 16.54 9.78 -4.24
C ASP A 135 15.07 10.09 -3.96
N GLN A 136 14.79 11.10 -3.16
CA GLN A 136 13.43 11.46 -2.74
C GLN A 136 12.49 11.73 -3.93
N PHE A 137 13.00 12.22 -5.06
CA PHE A 137 12.18 12.73 -6.16
C PHE A 137 12.43 12.03 -7.50
N HIS A 138 13.43 11.15 -7.62
CA HIS A 138 13.80 10.57 -8.89
C HIS A 138 13.76 9.05 -8.87
N ARG A 139 13.08 8.52 -9.87
CA ARG A 139 13.08 7.10 -10.24
C ARG A 139 13.78 6.94 -11.56
N ARG A 140 14.54 5.90 -11.72
CA ARG A 140 15.27 5.60 -12.95
C ARG A 140 14.87 4.26 -13.51
N LEU A 141 14.78 4.19 -14.84
CA LEU A 141 14.54 2.93 -15.52
C LEU A 141 15.81 2.10 -15.58
N CYS A 142 15.70 0.88 -15.09
CA CYS A 142 16.75 -0.14 -15.07
C CYS A 142 16.34 -1.37 -15.86
N LEU A 143 17.32 -2.04 -16.45
CA LEU A 143 17.19 -3.36 -17.05
C LEU A 143 18.24 -4.30 -16.44
N ALA A 144 17.76 -5.36 -15.82
CA ALA A 144 18.58 -6.44 -15.29
C ALA A 144 18.69 -7.57 -16.32
N GLN A 145 19.90 -7.99 -16.65
CA GLN A 145 20.18 -9.07 -17.58
C GLN A 145 20.70 -10.30 -16.82
N ILE A 146 20.02 -11.45 -16.95
CA ILE A 146 20.32 -12.65 -16.15
C ILE A 146 21.64 -13.27 -16.58
N GLY A 147 21.92 -13.41 -17.86
CA GLY A 147 23.14 -14.02 -18.36
C GLY A 147 24.40 -13.29 -17.90
N PRO A 148 24.56 -11.99 -18.16
CA PRO A 148 25.69 -11.18 -17.67
C PRO A 148 25.65 -10.91 -16.18
N ARG A 149 24.51 -11.09 -15.49
CA ARG A 149 24.27 -10.72 -14.08
C ARG A 149 24.56 -9.23 -13.83
N HIS A 150 24.03 -8.39 -14.72
CA HIS A 150 24.29 -6.96 -14.73
C HIS A 150 23.00 -6.16 -14.76
N VAL A 151 23.00 -5.02 -14.06
CA VAL A 151 21.91 -4.02 -14.11
C VAL A 151 22.41 -2.83 -14.91
N GLN A 152 21.69 -2.51 -15.98
CA GLN A 152 21.97 -1.39 -16.88
C GLN A 152 20.94 -0.28 -16.64
N TRP A 153 21.41 0.97 -16.59
CA TRP A 153 20.55 2.14 -16.60
C TRP A 153 20.09 2.45 -18.03
N LEU A 154 18.77 2.56 -18.23
CA LEU A 154 18.21 2.88 -19.54
C LEU A 154 17.79 4.36 -19.63
N SER A 155 17.45 5.02 -18.54
CA SER A 155 17.10 6.43 -18.51
C SER A 155 18.29 7.32 -18.14
N PRO A 156 18.29 8.61 -18.57
CA PRO A 156 19.25 9.60 -18.10
C PRO A 156 19.18 9.80 -16.56
N SER A 157 20.29 10.23 -15.95
CA SER A 157 20.39 10.34 -14.50
C SER A 157 19.62 11.50 -13.87
N GLN A 158 19.29 12.52 -14.67
CA GLN A 158 18.60 13.74 -14.22
C GLN A 158 17.09 13.65 -14.35
N GLU A 159 16.56 12.57 -14.95
CA GLU A 159 15.15 12.44 -15.24
C GLU A 159 14.42 11.58 -14.21
N ASP A 160 13.26 12.03 -13.76
CA ASP A 160 12.33 11.20 -12.98
C ASP A 160 11.41 10.44 -13.94
N VAL A 161 11.53 9.12 -13.96
CA VAL A 161 10.74 8.24 -14.83
C VAL A 161 9.43 7.88 -14.18
N LEU A 162 8.31 8.17 -14.85
CA LEU A 162 6.95 7.93 -14.36
C LEU A 162 6.42 6.55 -14.76
N GLY A 163 6.75 6.09 -15.98
CA GLY A 163 6.33 4.80 -16.49
C GLY A 163 7.19 4.35 -17.67
N PHE A 164 7.10 3.09 -18.03
CA PHE A 164 7.93 2.51 -19.09
C PHE A 164 7.28 1.32 -19.80
N ALA A 165 7.79 1.04 -21.01
CA ALA A 165 7.63 -0.22 -21.73
C ALA A 165 8.98 -0.62 -22.31
N VAL A 166 9.47 -1.81 -22.02
CA VAL A 166 10.78 -2.31 -22.47
C VAL A 166 10.61 -3.62 -23.18
N ARG A 167 11.20 -3.72 -24.37
CA ARG A 167 11.27 -4.96 -25.14
C ARG A 167 12.63 -5.61 -25.07
N ASP A 168 13.66 -4.79 -25.24
CA ASP A 168 15.07 -5.17 -25.12
C ASP A 168 15.94 -3.93 -24.82
N THR A 169 17.26 -4.08 -24.85
CA THR A 169 18.21 -2.98 -24.58
C THR A 169 18.22 -1.88 -25.65
N LEU A 170 17.61 -2.10 -26.80
CA LEU A 170 17.60 -1.19 -27.95
C LEU A 170 16.22 -0.60 -28.25
N HIS A 171 15.15 -1.28 -27.83
CA HIS A 171 13.76 -0.91 -28.10
C HIS A 171 12.99 -0.75 -26.79
N TYR A 172 12.84 0.47 -26.34
CA TYR A 172 12.09 0.81 -25.13
C TYR A 172 11.55 2.24 -25.20
N ALA A 173 10.51 2.49 -24.46
CA ALA A 173 9.93 3.82 -24.28
C ALA A 173 9.68 4.06 -22.78
N PHE A 174 9.75 5.30 -22.38
CA PHE A 174 9.44 5.73 -21.01
C PHE A 174 8.98 7.17 -21.00
N THR A 175 8.31 7.57 -19.93
CA THR A 175 7.94 8.96 -19.69
C THR A 175 8.76 9.52 -18.55
N VAL A 176 9.14 10.79 -18.68
CA VAL A 176 9.82 11.54 -17.62
C VAL A 176 8.94 12.70 -17.17
N ALA A 177 9.04 13.10 -15.91
CA ALA A 177 8.30 14.26 -15.41
C ALA A 177 8.56 15.49 -16.28
N SER A 178 7.49 16.10 -16.81
CA SER A 178 7.60 17.13 -17.85
C SER A 178 8.29 18.39 -17.36
N HIS A 179 9.43 18.73 -17.98
CA HIS A 179 10.19 19.94 -17.67
C HIS A 179 9.36 21.21 -17.90
N LYS A 180 8.62 21.26 -19.01
CA LYS A 180 7.75 22.40 -19.31
C LYS A 180 6.66 22.60 -18.24
N ALA A 181 6.11 21.51 -17.75
CA ALA A 181 5.11 21.56 -16.68
C ALA A 181 5.75 22.03 -15.35
N LYS A 182 6.95 21.54 -15.03
CA LYS A 182 7.71 21.99 -13.85
C LYS A 182 8.04 23.48 -13.91
N GLU A 183 8.56 23.95 -15.04
CA GLU A 183 8.89 25.37 -15.24
C GLU A 183 7.64 26.26 -15.13
N ARG A 184 6.50 25.79 -15.66
CA ARG A 184 5.25 26.52 -15.51
C ARG A 184 4.81 26.59 -14.04
N GLU A 185 4.83 25.47 -13.33
CA GLU A 185 4.49 25.40 -11.91
C GLU A 185 5.37 26.36 -11.07
N ILE A 186 6.69 26.32 -11.27
CA ILE A 186 7.63 27.22 -10.60
C ILE A 186 7.30 28.69 -10.90
N ARG A 187 6.97 29.03 -12.14
CA ARG A 187 6.60 30.39 -12.53
C ARG A 187 5.28 30.82 -11.86
N GLU A 188 4.25 29.97 -11.90
CA GLU A 188 2.97 30.26 -11.25
C GLU A 188 3.11 30.44 -9.73
N LEU A 189 3.99 29.70 -9.09
CA LEU A 189 4.28 29.83 -7.67
C LEU A 189 5.10 31.10 -7.33
N SER A 190 5.81 31.69 -8.31
CA SER A 190 6.54 32.94 -8.13
C SER A 190 5.66 34.19 -8.27
N GLU A 191 4.43 34.03 -8.78
CA GLU A 191 3.44 35.10 -8.93
C GLU A 191 2.39 35.05 -7.81
N PRO A 192 1.66 36.15 -7.52
CA PRO A 192 0.56 36.10 -6.56
C PRO A 192 -0.49 35.06 -7.00
N LEU A 193 -0.68 34.02 -6.19
CA LEU A 193 -1.69 33.00 -6.44
C LEU A 193 -3.09 33.58 -6.30
N GLN A 194 -3.94 33.41 -7.31
CA GLN A 194 -5.34 33.72 -7.19
C GLN A 194 -6.05 32.57 -6.45
N VAL A 195 -6.68 32.90 -5.34
CA VAL A 195 -7.55 31.96 -4.61
C VAL A 195 -8.72 31.59 -5.53
N GLY A 196 -8.98 30.28 -5.66
CA GLY A 196 -10.03 29.78 -6.56
C GLY A 196 -9.53 29.30 -7.94
N THR A 197 -8.21 29.21 -8.14
CA THR A 197 -7.61 28.64 -9.35
C THR A 197 -7.77 27.12 -9.47
N GLY A 198 -8.54 26.49 -8.57
CA GLY A 198 -8.71 25.05 -8.51
C GLY A 198 -7.65 24.32 -7.68
N ARG A 199 -6.79 25.03 -6.97
CA ARG A 199 -5.79 24.44 -6.07
C ARG A 199 -6.39 24.10 -4.71
N LEU A 200 -5.91 23.02 -4.13
CA LEU A 200 -6.19 22.67 -2.74
C LEU A 200 -5.41 23.59 -1.79
N PHE A 201 -5.91 23.80 -0.59
CA PHE A 201 -5.23 24.60 0.42
C PHE A 201 -3.81 24.07 0.70
N PHE A 202 -3.63 22.76 0.76
CA PHE A 202 -2.32 22.13 0.98
C PHE A 202 -1.32 22.40 -0.14
N GLU A 203 -1.79 22.50 -1.38
CA GLU A 203 -0.97 22.89 -2.53
C GLU A 203 -0.46 24.33 -2.41
N VAL A 204 -1.29 25.20 -1.84
CA VAL A 204 -0.90 26.59 -1.58
C VAL A 204 0.11 26.70 -0.43
N MET A 205 -0.04 25.84 0.60
CA MET A 205 0.83 25.86 1.78
C MET A 205 2.17 25.15 1.57
N SER A 206 2.23 24.19 0.67
CA SER A 206 3.44 23.39 0.40
C SER A 206 3.75 23.37 -1.10
N PRO A 207 4.01 24.52 -1.71
CA PRO A 207 4.19 24.64 -3.16
C PRO A 207 5.37 23.84 -3.69
N GLU A 208 6.42 23.64 -2.90
CA GLU A 208 7.60 22.86 -3.30
C GLU A 208 7.25 21.38 -3.56
N GLN A 209 6.29 20.83 -2.84
CA GLN A 209 5.81 19.47 -3.08
C GLN A 209 5.09 19.38 -4.43
N MET A 210 4.33 20.40 -4.82
CA MET A 210 3.58 20.42 -6.07
C MET A 210 4.48 20.37 -7.30
N VAL A 211 5.62 21.04 -7.26
CA VAL A 211 6.61 21.00 -8.36
C VAL A 211 7.13 19.59 -8.61
N ASN A 212 7.11 18.72 -7.62
CA ASN A 212 7.59 17.35 -7.70
C ASN A 212 6.46 16.33 -8.02
N TYR A 213 5.19 16.73 -7.86
CA TYR A 213 4.01 15.91 -8.15
C TYR A 213 3.33 16.29 -9.46
N ILE A 214 4.11 16.47 -10.53
CA ILE A 214 3.55 16.77 -11.83
C ILE A 214 3.05 15.49 -12.48
N GLY A 215 1.74 15.32 -12.56
CA GLY A 215 1.07 14.19 -13.22
C GLY A 215 1.19 14.20 -14.74
N ARG A 216 2.28 14.74 -15.29
CA ARG A 216 2.53 14.89 -16.73
C ARG A 216 3.89 14.34 -17.08
N GLY A 217 3.94 13.45 -18.08
CA GLY A 217 5.15 12.82 -18.54
C GLY A 217 5.47 13.12 -19.99
N ASP A 218 6.68 13.59 -20.28
CA ASP A 218 7.18 13.75 -21.63
C ASP A 218 7.73 12.40 -22.12
N LEU A 219 7.25 11.96 -23.29
CA LEU A 219 7.60 10.66 -23.87
C LEU A 219 9.00 10.64 -24.45
N TRP A 220 9.78 9.65 -24.05
CA TRP A 220 11.11 9.33 -24.59
C TRP A 220 11.12 7.91 -25.14
N ALA A 221 11.93 7.69 -26.17
CA ALA A 221 12.11 6.36 -26.74
C ALA A 221 13.54 6.10 -27.22
N ALA A 222 13.94 4.84 -27.16
CA ALA A 222 15.11 4.30 -27.83
C ALA A 222 14.68 3.35 -28.94
N ASN A 223 15.29 3.52 -30.11
CA ASN A 223 15.11 2.65 -31.27
C ASN A 223 16.48 2.38 -31.92
N GLY A 224 17.22 1.45 -31.33
CA GLY A 224 18.57 1.07 -31.77
C GLY A 224 19.68 2.04 -31.33
N GLY A 225 19.38 3.06 -30.51
CA GLY A 225 20.34 4.06 -30.05
C GLY A 225 20.10 4.54 -28.61
N ARG A 226 20.66 5.71 -28.27
CA ARG A 226 20.35 6.37 -27.01
C ARG A 226 18.90 6.87 -27.01
N PRO A 227 18.21 6.89 -25.84
CA PRO A 227 16.87 7.42 -25.78
C PRO A 227 16.85 8.92 -26.05
N VAL A 228 15.83 9.35 -26.81
CA VAL A 228 15.58 10.75 -27.14
C VAL A 228 14.09 11.08 -26.94
N PRO A 229 13.73 12.37 -26.73
CA PRO A 229 12.33 12.77 -26.70
C PRO A 229 11.61 12.42 -28.00
N VAL A 230 10.39 11.94 -27.90
CA VAL A 230 9.48 11.74 -29.04
C VAL A 230 8.69 13.02 -29.22
N ASN A 231 8.96 13.76 -30.33
CA ASN A 231 8.34 15.06 -30.56
C ASN A 231 7.03 14.94 -31.37
N ASP A 232 5.97 15.62 -30.90
CA ASP A 232 4.73 15.79 -31.65
C ASP A 232 5.00 16.71 -32.87
N PRO A 233 4.82 16.24 -34.11
CA PRO A 233 5.11 17.01 -35.30
C PRO A 233 4.23 18.28 -35.47
N ARG A 234 3.11 18.37 -34.73
CA ARG A 234 2.22 19.53 -34.76
C ARG A 234 2.72 20.67 -33.88
N THR A 235 3.37 20.36 -32.76
CA THR A 235 3.85 21.34 -31.80
C THR A 235 5.35 21.54 -31.81
N GLY A 236 6.10 20.56 -32.34
CA GLY A 236 7.56 20.51 -32.32
C GLY A 236 8.17 20.19 -30.96
N GLY A 237 7.37 20.12 -29.89
CA GLY A 237 7.79 19.73 -28.56
C GLY A 237 7.56 18.24 -28.26
N PRO A 238 7.99 17.75 -27.09
CA PRO A 238 7.74 16.38 -26.67
C PRO A 238 6.25 16.03 -26.70
N VAL A 239 5.92 14.78 -27.00
CA VAL A 239 4.60 14.23 -26.74
C VAL A 239 4.42 14.15 -25.22
N THR A 240 3.55 14.99 -24.67
CA THR A 240 3.24 15.00 -23.24
C THR A 240 1.99 14.17 -22.97
N LEU A 241 2.10 13.23 -22.05
CA LEU A 241 1.04 12.36 -21.57
C LEU A 241 0.64 12.77 -20.16
N TYR A 242 -0.63 12.54 -19.83
CA TYR A 242 -1.16 12.79 -18.50
C TYR A 242 -1.08 11.51 -17.66
N GLU A 243 -1.25 11.62 -16.37
CA GLU A 243 -0.95 10.63 -15.34
C GLU A 243 -1.15 9.16 -15.76
N ASP A 244 -2.37 8.78 -16.16
CA ASP A 244 -2.65 7.40 -16.55
C ASP A 244 -1.91 6.99 -17.83
N GLY A 245 -1.89 7.87 -18.82
CA GLY A 245 -1.13 7.65 -20.05
C GLY A 245 0.37 7.58 -19.83
N SER A 246 0.92 8.36 -18.90
CA SER A 246 2.35 8.34 -18.61
C SER A 246 2.82 7.06 -17.90
N ARG A 247 1.91 6.37 -17.22
CA ARG A 247 2.19 5.10 -16.51
C ARG A 247 1.83 3.86 -17.32
N ASN A 248 0.79 3.94 -18.15
CA ASN A 248 0.22 2.81 -18.91
C ASN A 248 0.74 2.73 -20.34
N LEU A 249 2.02 2.45 -20.49
CA LEU A 249 2.69 2.33 -21.79
C LEU A 249 2.71 0.88 -22.28
N SER A 250 2.36 0.66 -23.56
CA SER A 250 2.42 -0.67 -24.17
C SER A 250 3.11 -0.59 -25.54
N LEU A 251 4.29 -1.21 -25.65
CA LEU A 251 5.13 -1.18 -26.84
C LEU A 251 4.76 -2.33 -27.79
N SER A 252 4.64 -2.01 -29.08
CA SER A 252 4.34 -2.99 -30.13
C SER A 252 5.41 -4.08 -30.23
N PRO A 253 5.07 -5.27 -30.77
CA PRO A 253 6.03 -6.36 -30.97
C PRO A 253 7.28 -5.98 -31.78
N ASP A 254 7.19 -5.05 -32.70
CA ASP A 254 8.33 -4.55 -33.47
C ASP A 254 9.10 -3.39 -32.82
N GLY A 255 8.64 -2.94 -31.64
CA GLY A 255 9.27 -1.86 -30.87
C GLY A 255 9.12 -0.45 -31.44
N LYS A 256 8.26 -0.23 -32.46
CA LYS A 256 8.19 1.03 -33.18
C LYS A 256 6.96 1.87 -32.86
N THR A 257 5.94 1.28 -32.27
CA THR A 257 4.66 1.92 -31.96
C THR A 257 4.30 1.72 -30.52
N LEU A 258 3.76 2.74 -29.89
CA LEU A 258 3.27 2.71 -28.52
C LEU A 258 1.75 2.83 -28.49
N ILE A 259 1.07 2.05 -27.66
CA ILE A 259 -0.31 2.32 -27.25
C ILE A 259 -0.29 2.90 -25.85
N THR A 260 -1.06 3.97 -25.64
CA THR A 260 -1.27 4.58 -24.33
C THR A 260 -2.56 5.40 -24.31
N ILE A 261 -2.88 6.00 -23.18
CA ILE A 261 -3.99 6.95 -23.02
C ILE A 261 -3.45 8.37 -23.22
N ARG A 262 -4.18 9.17 -24.00
CA ARG A 262 -3.93 10.60 -24.18
C ARG A 262 -5.17 11.37 -23.77
N ALA A 263 -5.00 12.52 -23.12
CA ALA A 263 -6.10 13.45 -22.91
C ALA A 263 -6.66 13.93 -24.26
N ALA A 264 -7.96 13.87 -24.44
CA ALA A 264 -8.61 14.34 -25.65
C ALA A 264 -8.56 15.88 -25.70
N GLU A 265 -8.15 16.47 -26.82
CA GLU A 265 -8.11 17.94 -26.99
C GLU A 265 -9.51 18.56 -26.96
N SER A 266 -10.50 17.79 -27.43
CA SER A 266 -11.91 18.19 -27.43
C SER A 266 -12.80 16.99 -27.13
N ILE A 267 -13.76 17.20 -26.25
CA ILE A 267 -14.72 16.20 -25.80
C ILE A 267 -15.97 16.30 -26.71
N PRO A 268 -16.30 15.24 -27.48
CA PRO A 268 -17.55 15.19 -28.22
C PRO A 268 -18.76 15.16 -27.29
N ARG A 269 -19.87 15.82 -27.66
CA ARG A 269 -21.10 15.84 -26.85
C ARG A 269 -21.63 14.44 -26.50
N GLN A 270 -21.44 13.48 -27.38
CA GLN A 270 -21.86 12.09 -27.14
C GLN A 270 -21.13 11.42 -25.97
N TRP A 271 -19.93 11.91 -25.57
CA TRP A 271 -19.21 11.35 -24.46
C TRP A 271 -19.79 11.75 -23.10
N GLU A 272 -20.57 12.83 -23.01
CA GLU A 272 -21.21 13.24 -21.76
C GLU A 272 -22.11 12.15 -21.18
N THR A 273 -22.70 11.32 -22.02
CA THR A 273 -23.56 10.21 -21.61
C THR A 273 -22.79 9.02 -21.03
N ASN A 274 -21.51 8.90 -21.35
CA ASN A 274 -20.65 7.83 -20.84
C ASN A 274 -20.15 8.12 -19.41
N PHE A 275 -20.26 9.36 -18.95
CA PHE A 275 -19.88 9.79 -17.62
C PHE A 275 -21.15 10.25 -16.88
N PRO A 276 -22.05 9.31 -16.51
CA PRO A 276 -23.28 9.68 -15.84
C PRO A 276 -23.00 10.38 -14.52
N PRO A 277 -23.86 11.32 -14.10
CA PRO A 277 -23.69 11.97 -12.80
C PRO A 277 -23.83 10.95 -11.69
N PRO A 278 -23.35 11.29 -10.57
CA PRO A 278 -22.00 11.04 -10.16
C PRO A 278 -21.97 9.83 -9.28
N PHE A 279 -20.94 9.24 -9.40
CA PHE A 279 -20.42 8.41 -8.43
C PHE A 279 -20.24 9.13 -7.10
N ALA A 280 -19.62 10.31 -7.10
CA ALA A 280 -19.34 11.16 -5.97
C ALA A 280 -19.29 12.61 -6.47
N GLY A 281 -20.43 13.29 -6.56
CA GLY A 281 -20.50 14.69 -6.93
C GLY A 281 -20.16 15.02 -8.40
N ASP A 282 -20.13 16.30 -8.73
CA ASP A 282 -19.88 16.80 -10.07
C ASP A 282 -18.39 16.65 -10.53
N ALA A 283 -17.52 16.16 -9.67
CA ALA A 283 -16.08 16.01 -9.92
C ALA A 283 -15.75 15.09 -11.11
N TYR A 284 -16.62 14.15 -11.42
CA TYR A 284 -16.47 13.22 -12.55
C TYR A 284 -17.33 13.58 -13.76
N ARG A 285 -17.95 14.75 -13.76
CA ARG A 285 -18.71 15.23 -14.90
C ARG A 285 -17.76 15.73 -15.97
N ILE A 286 -17.86 15.14 -17.16
CA ILE A 286 -17.18 15.62 -18.35
C ILE A 286 -18.18 16.44 -19.16
N SER A 287 -17.80 17.67 -19.48
CA SER A 287 -18.57 18.56 -20.34
C SER A 287 -17.96 18.59 -21.74
N SER A 288 -18.80 18.57 -22.78
CA SER A 288 -18.34 18.68 -24.15
C SER A 288 -17.69 20.04 -24.43
N GLY A 289 -16.72 20.04 -25.30
CA GLY A 289 -15.95 21.22 -25.69
C GLY A 289 -14.45 21.00 -25.65
N VAL A 290 -13.68 22.06 -25.80
CA VAL A 290 -12.22 22.04 -25.72
C VAL A 290 -11.83 21.86 -24.25
N GLN A 291 -10.95 20.89 -23.97
CA GLN A 291 -10.39 20.71 -22.63
C GLN A 291 -9.24 21.70 -22.41
N ASP A 292 -9.23 22.33 -21.26
CA ASP A 292 -8.06 23.08 -20.81
C ASP A 292 -7.02 22.12 -20.23
N LEU A 293 -6.15 21.64 -21.11
CA LEU A 293 -5.09 20.70 -20.76
C LEU A 293 -3.92 21.36 -20.04
N ASP A 294 -3.95 22.68 -19.92
CA ASP A 294 -2.94 23.47 -19.22
C ASP A 294 -3.38 23.94 -17.84
N ALA A 295 -4.63 23.67 -17.44
CA ALA A 295 -5.08 23.96 -16.08
C ALA A 295 -4.15 23.31 -15.05
N SER A 296 -3.69 24.11 -14.10
CA SER A 296 -2.67 23.73 -13.11
C SER A 296 -3.13 22.69 -12.11
N SER A 297 -4.40 22.65 -11.80
CA SER A 297 -5.00 21.67 -10.91
C SER A 297 -5.77 20.67 -11.74
N GLY A 298 -5.26 19.45 -11.83
CA GLY A 298 -5.79 18.39 -12.64
C GLY A 298 -7.26 18.05 -12.42
N PRO A 299 -8.21 18.76 -13.04
CA PRO A 299 -9.55 18.22 -13.11
C PRO A 299 -9.48 16.94 -13.94
N THR A 300 -10.42 16.10 -13.69
CA THR A 300 -10.72 14.96 -14.53
C THR A 300 -10.71 15.35 -16.00
N TYR A 301 -9.72 14.93 -16.74
CA TYR A 301 -9.73 15.03 -18.20
C TYR A 301 -10.34 13.75 -18.80
N ALA A 302 -11.01 13.86 -19.94
CA ALA A 302 -11.40 12.71 -20.70
C ALA A 302 -10.22 12.21 -21.50
N GLY A 303 -9.82 10.96 -21.30
CA GLY A 303 -8.76 10.28 -22.04
C GLY A 303 -9.29 9.41 -23.16
N GLU A 304 -8.43 9.12 -24.14
CA GLU A 304 -8.70 8.20 -25.24
C GLU A 304 -7.45 7.37 -25.56
N PHE A 305 -7.65 6.13 -25.98
CA PHE A 305 -6.53 5.29 -26.42
C PHE A 305 -6.00 5.72 -27.77
N VAL A 306 -4.69 5.90 -27.85
CA VAL A 306 -3.97 6.32 -29.07
C VAL A 306 -2.81 5.40 -29.39
N ARG A 307 -2.43 5.36 -30.67
CA ARG A 307 -1.15 4.82 -31.14
C ARG A 307 -0.20 5.97 -31.43
N ILE A 308 1.03 5.86 -30.96
CA ILE A 308 2.09 6.85 -31.16
C ILE A 308 3.24 6.19 -31.91
N SER A 309 3.61 6.71 -33.07
CA SER A 309 4.82 6.29 -33.79
C SER A 309 6.05 6.85 -33.06
N LEU A 310 6.93 5.99 -32.58
CA LEU A 310 8.14 6.42 -31.85
C LEU A 310 9.20 7.05 -32.79
N ALA A 311 9.11 6.81 -34.08
CA ALA A 311 10.06 7.35 -35.05
C ALA A 311 9.80 8.83 -35.37
N ASN A 312 8.54 9.27 -35.36
CA ASN A 312 8.15 10.61 -35.82
C ASN A 312 7.10 11.31 -34.96
N GLY A 313 6.68 10.72 -33.87
CA GLY A 313 5.71 11.29 -32.93
C GLY A 313 4.27 11.41 -33.45
N ASN A 314 3.96 10.82 -34.62
CA ASN A 314 2.60 10.85 -35.15
C ASN A 314 1.63 10.09 -34.20
N ILE A 315 0.52 10.74 -33.87
CA ILE A 315 -0.50 10.23 -32.95
C ILE A 315 -1.77 9.90 -33.76
N ALA A 316 -2.25 8.68 -33.60
CA ALA A 316 -3.50 8.22 -34.22
C ALA A 316 -4.45 7.66 -33.14
N ARG A 317 -5.70 8.12 -33.15
CA ARG A 317 -6.77 7.54 -32.33
C ARG A 317 -6.98 6.08 -32.68
N ILE A 318 -7.24 5.24 -31.69
CA ILE A 318 -7.60 3.84 -31.91
C ILE A 318 -9.12 3.71 -32.01
N THR A 319 -9.84 4.39 -31.13
CA THR A 319 -11.31 4.39 -31.08
C THR A 319 -11.84 5.81 -30.95
N ASN A 320 -13.11 6.03 -31.30
CA ASN A 320 -13.79 7.30 -31.02
C ASN A 320 -14.61 7.17 -29.74
N ALA A 321 -13.96 6.75 -28.66
CA ALA A 321 -14.60 6.53 -27.37
C ALA A 321 -13.64 6.88 -26.24
N PRO A 322 -14.13 7.41 -25.10
CA PRO A 322 -13.30 7.74 -23.96
C PRO A 322 -12.87 6.47 -23.20
N GLU A 323 -11.80 6.60 -22.45
CA GLU A 323 -11.45 5.63 -21.40
C GLU A 323 -12.29 5.87 -20.14
N ALA A 324 -12.32 4.91 -19.23
CA ALA A 324 -13.30 4.88 -18.14
C ALA A 324 -12.71 5.02 -16.73
N VAL A 325 -11.39 4.91 -16.56
CA VAL A 325 -10.75 4.93 -15.22
C VAL A 325 -11.10 6.23 -14.48
N ARG A 326 -11.00 7.37 -15.16
CA ARG A 326 -11.35 8.68 -14.59
C ARG A 326 -12.84 8.88 -14.32
N ALA A 327 -13.70 8.04 -14.86
CA ALA A 327 -15.13 8.04 -14.57
C ALA A 327 -15.52 7.11 -13.38
N GLY A 328 -14.53 6.62 -12.64
CA GLY A 328 -14.74 5.76 -11.47
C GLY A 328 -14.94 4.27 -11.78
N TRP A 329 -14.55 3.82 -12.95
CA TRP A 329 -14.54 2.42 -13.35
C TRP A 329 -13.12 1.83 -13.18
N TRP A 330 -12.67 1.64 -11.94
CA TRP A 330 -11.28 1.30 -11.60
C TRP A 330 -10.93 -0.18 -11.80
N GLU A 331 -11.80 -0.93 -12.42
CA GLU A 331 -11.64 -2.38 -12.62
C GLU A 331 -10.50 -2.74 -13.60
N ALA A 332 -10.07 -1.79 -14.42
CA ALA A 332 -9.09 -2.02 -15.49
C ALA A 332 -7.95 -0.99 -15.49
N ASP A 333 -7.32 -0.76 -14.35
CA ASP A 333 -6.09 0.03 -14.25
C ASP A 333 -4.89 -0.85 -14.63
N THR A 334 -4.84 -1.28 -15.89
CA THR A 334 -3.78 -2.13 -16.45
C THR A 334 -3.39 -1.64 -17.86
N PRO A 335 -2.10 -1.77 -18.26
CA PRO A 335 -1.66 -1.37 -19.57
C PRO A 335 -2.37 -2.12 -20.70
N PRO A 336 -2.56 -1.48 -21.86
CA PRO A 336 -3.00 -2.17 -23.09
C PRO A 336 -2.09 -3.33 -23.45
N ALA A 337 -2.62 -4.33 -24.15
CA ALA A 337 -1.83 -5.45 -24.63
C ALA A 337 -1.89 -5.58 -26.15
N TRP A 338 -0.75 -5.88 -26.78
CA TRP A 338 -0.66 -6.19 -28.20
C TRP A 338 -0.76 -7.70 -28.44
N SER A 339 -1.32 -8.07 -29.59
CA SER A 339 -1.13 -9.43 -30.12
C SER A 339 0.31 -9.62 -30.57
N ASP A 340 0.80 -10.89 -30.58
CA ASP A 340 2.19 -11.22 -30.93
C ASP A 340 2.59 -10.76 -32.34
N ASP A 341 1.63 -10.69 -33.28
CA ASP A 341 1.82 -10.23 -34.63
C ASP A 341 1.64 -8.71 -34.83
N GLY A 342 1.25 -8.00 -33.76
CA GLY A 342 0.99 -6.56 -33.79
C GLY A 342 -0.27 -6.14 -34.55
N SER A 343 -1.10 -7.09 -34.99
CA SER A 343 -2.31 -6.79 -35.77
C SER A 343 -3.49 -6.32 -34.95
N SER A 344 -3.48 -6.61 -33.64
CA SER A 344 -4.59 -6.37 -32.73
C SER A 344 -4.11 -5.87 -31.37
N ALA A 345 -5.03 -5.29 -30.60
CA ALA A 345 -4.77 -4.87 -29.23
C ALA A 345 -5.99 -5.10 -28.33
N LEU A 346 -5.70 -5.19 -27.02
CA LEU A 346 -6.69 -5.13 -25.94
C LEU A 346 -6.57 -3.77 -25.25
N LEU A 347 -7.69 -3.06 -25.14
CA LEU A 347 -7.79 -1.74 -24.54
C LEU A 347 -8.64 -1.83 -23.24
N PRO A 348 -8.04 -1.88 -22.07
CA PRO A 348 -8.77 -1.96 -20.82
C PRO A 348 -9.55 -0.66 -20.54
N GLY A 349 -10.79 -0.77 -20.10
CA GLY A 349 -11.57 0.38 -19.67
C GLY A 349 -12.04 1.29 -20.81
N THR A 350 -12.38 0.77 -21.99
CA THR A 350 -12.86 1.57 -23.12
C THR A 350 -14.37 1.50 -23.23
N PHE A 351 -15.04 2.65 -23.36
CA PHE A 351 -16.45 2.71 -23.75
C PHE A 351 -16.61 2.32 -25.22
N ARG A 352 -17.74 1.66 -25.55
CA ARG A 352 -18.06 1.36 -26.93
C ARG A 352 -18.76 2.55 -27.60
N GLN A 353 -18.63 2.64 -28.93
CA GLN A 353 -19.29 3.68 -29.74
C GLN A 353 -20.83 3.55 -29.71
N ASN A 354 -21.35 2.33 -29.48
CA ASN A 354 -22.78 2.07 -29.38
C ASN A 354 -23.16 1.62 -27.97
N PRO A 355 -23.52 2.55 -27.06
CA PRO A 355 -23.81 2.24 -25.67
C PRO A 355 -24.97 1.26 -25.48
N SER A 356 -25.94 1.19 -26.41
CA SER A 356 -27.10 0.33 -26.33
C SER A 356 -26.78 -1.17 -26.39
N GLU A 357 -25.63 -1.55 -26.92
CA GLU A 357 -25.22 -2.95 -27.02
C GLU A 357 -24.56 -3.49 -25.75
N ASN A 358 -24.31 -2.60 -24.76
CA ASN A 358 -23.42 -2.93 -23.63
C ASN A 358 -23.89 -2.30 -22.31
N ASP A 359 -25.15 -2.00 -22.18
CA ASP A 359 -25.74 -1.31 -20.99
C ASP A 359 -25.01 0.01 -20.63
N GLY A 360 -24.33 0.64 -21.63
CA GLY A 360 -23.51 1.83 -21.39
C GLY A 360 -22.23 1.60 -20.57
N ARG A 361 -21.85 0.34 -20.34
CA ARG A 361 -20.65 0.00 -19.56
C ARG A 361 -19.39 0.00 -20.41
N PRO A 362 -18.26 0.43 -19.88
CA PRO A 362 -16.98 0.22 -20.52
C PRO A 362 -16.59 -1.25 -20.47
N CYS A 363 -15.64 -1.64 -21.31
CA CYS A 363 -15.15 -3.02 -21.36
C CYS A 363 -13.64 -3.13 -21.60
N ILE A 364 -13.14 -4.35 -21.43
CA ILE A 364 -11.89 -4.78 -22.05
C ILE A 364 -12.21 -4.92 -23.55
N LEU A 365 -11.71 -3.98 -24.35
CA LEU A 365 -12.05 -3.88 -25.77
C LEU A 365 -10.96 -4.54 -26.61
N PHE A 366 -11.34 -5.54 -27.41
CA PHE A 366 -10.50 -6.06 -28.51
C PHE A 366 -10.63 -5.14 -29.72
N VAL A 367 -9.50 -4.79 -30.33
CA VAL A 367 -9.45 -3.99 -31.55
C VAL A 367 -8.55 -4.65 -32.58
N GLN A 368 -9.04 -4.76 -33.83
CA GLN A 368 -8.26 -5.18 -34.99
C GLN A 368 -7.91 -3.98 -35.86
N PHE A 369 -6.63 -3.69 -36.04
CA PHE A 369 -6.20 -2.43 -36.68
C PHE A 369 -6.48 -2.36 -38.19
N ALA A 370 -6.43 -3.48 -38.90
CA ALA A 370 -6.64 -3.51 -40.33
C ALA A 370 -8.08 -3.20 -40.74
N THR A 371 -9.06 -3.64 -39.95
CA THR A 371 -10.50 -3.48 -40.24
C THR A 371 -11.16 -2.39 -39.39
N ALA A 372 -10.46 -1.88 -38.40
CA ALA A 372 -10.99 -1.02 -37.33
C ALA A 372 -12.19 -1.65 -36.57
N GLU A 373 -12.35 -2.99 -36.64
CA GLU A 373 -13.35 -3.70 -35.88
C GLU A 373 -12.98 -3.69 -34.38
N SER A 374 -13.99 -3.52 -33.54
CA SER A 374 -13.83 -3.58 -32.10
C SER A 374 -14.93 -4.38 -31.43
N GLU A 375 -14.56 -5.21 -30.44
CA GLU A 375 -15.47 -6.11 -29.76
C GLU A 375 -15.21 -6.06 -28.25
N CYS A 376 -16.28 -6.14 -27.45
CA CYS A 376 -16.17 -6.24 -26.01
C CYS A 376 -15.85 -7.67 -25.59
N VAL A 377 -14.70 -7.88 -24.97
CA VAL A 377 -14.32 -9.17 -24.40
C VAL A 377 -15.08 -9.39 -23.07
N ARG A 378 -15.09 -8.37 -22.21
CA ARG A 378 -15.76 -8.39 -20.92
C ARG A 378 -16.19 -6.97 -20.55
N SER A 379 -17.46 -6.79 -20.13
CA SER A 379 -17.96 -5.54 -19.53
C SER A 379 -17.39 -5.39 -18.12
N LEU A 380 -17.01 -4.16 -17.77
CA LEU A 380 -16.46 -3.84 -16.47
C LEU A 380 -17.56 -3.63 -15.43
N LYS A 381 -17.24 -3.88 -14.19
CA LYS A 381 -18.05 -3.57 -13.02
C LYS A 381 -17.57 -2.32 -12.35
N ARG A 382 -18.44 -1.71 -11.58
CA ARG A 382 -18.26 -0.38 -11.05
C ARG A 382 -17.77 -0.39 -9.60
N ASN A 383 -16.79 0.45 -9.29
CA ASN A 383 -16.48 0.81 -7.92
C ASN A 383 -17.45 1.90 -7.46
N LEU A 384 -18.29 1.62 -6.45
CA LEU A 384 -19.31 2.53 -5.94
C LEU A 384 -18.80 3.28 -4.70
N ALA A 385 -19.23 4.51 -4.49
CA ALA A 385 -18.93 5.25 -3.25
C ALA A 385 -19.43 4.52 -1.98
N SER A 386 -20.51 3.73 -2.09
CA SER A 386 -21.07 2.90 -1.01
C SER A 386 -20.45 1.50 -0.90
N GLY A 387 -19.41 1.20 -1.68
CA GLY A 387 -18.79 -0.11 -1.80
C GLY A 387 -18.68 -0.57 -3.25
N PHE A 388 -18.38 -1.85 -3.45
CA PHE A 388 -18.19 -2.41 -4.78
C PHE A 388 -19.50 -2.99 -5.34
N GLU A 389 -19.70 -2.87 -6.65
CA GLU A 389 -20.75 -3.59 -7.33
C GLU A 389 -20.61 -5.11 -7.11
N PRO A 390 -21.70 -5.88 -6.89
CA PRO A 390 -21.59 -7.32 -6.66
C PRO A 390 -20.78 -8.05 -7.74
N GLY A 391 -19.78 -8.84 -7.31
CA GLY A 391 -18.85 -9.53 -8.18
C GLY A 391 -17.80 -8.61 -8.82
N TYR A 392 -17.52 -7.44 -8.21
CA TYR A 392 -16.39 -6.59 -8.55
C TYR A 392 -15.09 -7.34 -8.33
N GLU A 393 -14.21 -7.25 -9.31
CA GLU A 393 -12.84 -7.79 -9.29
C GLU A 393 -11.94 -6.80 -10.00
N THR A 394 -10.76 -6.52 -9.46
CA THR A 394 -9.78 -5.69 -10.17
C THR A 394 -9.13 -6.48 -11.29
N VAL A 395 -9.05 -5.91 -12.48
CA VAL A 395 -8.29 -6.51 -13.59
C VAL A 395 -6.83 -6.07 -13.47
N ASP A 396 -5.96 -7.00 -13.04
CA ASP A 396 -4.53 -6.76 -12.86
C ASP A 396 -3.72 -6.95 -14.14
N GLY A 397 -4.27 -7.69 -15.10
CA GLY A 397 -3.59 -7.96 -16.36
C GLY A 397 -4.50 -8.41 -17.47
N VAL A 398 -4.17 -7.97 -18.68
CA VAL A 398 -4.79 -8.44 -19.93
C VAL A 398 -3.70 -8.92 -20.87
N ALA A 399 -3.91 -10.05 -21.54
CA ALA A 399 -2.96 -10.59 -22.49
C ALA A 399 -3.68 -11.41 -23.57
N PHE A 400 -3.10 -11.49 -24.76
CA PHE A 400 -3.45 -12.55 -25.72
C PHE A 400 -2.82 -13.88 -25.31
N ALA A 401 -3.52 -14.99 -25.55
CA ALA A 401 -2.87 -16.28 -25.50
C ALA A 401 -1.83 -16.37 -26.63
N ARG A 402 -0.67 -16.92 -26.33
CA ARG A 402 0.49 -16.93 -27.24
C ARG A 402 0.14 -17.46 -28.65
N GLY A 403 0.51 -16.70 -29.66
CA GLY A 403 0.24 -17.01 -31.08
C GLY A 403 -1.25 -17.00 -31.46
N ARG A 404 -2.13 -16.45 -30.63
CA ARG A 404 -3.57 -16.47 -30.82
C ARG A 404 -4.18 -15.08 -30.61
N THR A 405 -4.84 -14.55 -31.64
CA THR A 405 -5.63 -13.33 -31.55
C THR A 405 -7.09 -13.57 -31.16
N ASP A 406 -7.52 -14.84 -31.17
CA ASP A 406 -8.88 -15.28 -30.84
C ASP A 406 -9.01 -15.78 -29.37
N ARG A 407 -7.97 -15.64 -28.56
CA ARG A 407 -8.00 -15.98 -27.13
C ARG A 407 -7.38 -14.89 -26.27
N VAL A 408 -8.07 -14.53 -25.21
CA VAL A 408 -7.68 -13.49 -24.26
C VAL A 408 -7.62 -14.06 -22.85
N ILE A 409 -6.57 -13.72 -22.13
CA ILE A 409 -6.34 -14.11 -20.74
C ILE A 409 -6.50 -12.84 -19.89
N LEU A 410 -7.40 -12.90 -18.91
CA LEU A 410 -7.56 -11.85 -17.90
C LEU A 410 -7.08 -12.39 -16.56
N THR A 411 -6.23 -11.62 -15.89
CA THR A 411 -5.85 -11.86 -14.50
C THR A 411 -6.57 -10.84 -13.63
N HIS A 412 -7.25 -11.31 -12.60
CA HIS A 412 -7.97 -10.44 -11.69
C HIS A 412 -7.81 -10.83 -10.23
N LEU A 413 -7.84 -9.82 -9.38
CA LEU A 413 -7.83 -9.94 -7.93
C LEU A 413 -9.26 -9.81 -7.41
N ASN A 414 -9.71 -10.79 -6.64
CA ASN A 414 -10.97 -10.67 -5.91
C ASN A 414 -10.71 -9.99 -4.56
N HIS A 415 -11.24 -8.78 -4.38
CA HIS A 415 -11.12 -8.03 -3.13
C HIS A 415 -12.05 -8.51 -2.01
N VAL A 416 -13.07 -9.30 -2.35
CA VAL A 416 -14.11 -9.73 -1.39
C VAL A 416 -13.74 -11.05 -0.71
N ASP A 417 -13.09 -11.93 -1.44
CA ASP A 417 -12.66 -13.25 -0.94
C ASP A 417 -11.13 -13.32 -0.99
N ALA A 418 -10.49 -13.73 0.09
CA ALA A 418 -9.03 -13.88 0.21
C ALA A 418 -8.44 -14.95 -0.76
N GLY A 419 -9.01 -15.12 -1.95
CA GLY A 419 -8.75 -16.20 -2.90
C GLY A 419 -7.52 -16.03 -3.80
N GLY A 420 -6.80 -14.90 -3.73
CA GLY A 420 -5.66 -14.62 -4.60
C GLY A 420 -6.05 -14.27 -6.05
N ASN A 421 -5.06 -14.20 -6.93
CA ASN A 421 -5.28 -13.86 -8.35
C ASN A 421 -6.04 -14.98 -9.06
N LYS A 422 -7.10 -14.60 -9.74
CA LYS A 422 -7.93 -15.49 -10.55
C LYS A 422 -7.65 -15.26 -12.03
N ILE A 423 -7.53 -16.33 -12.80
CA ILE A 423 -7.30 -16.26 -14.24
C ILE A 423 -8.57 -16.72 -14.97
N THR A 424 -8.98 -15.94 -15.97
CA THR A 424 -10.12 -16.32 -16.84
C THR A 424 -9.69 -16.22 -18.29
N VAL A 425 -9.94 -17.28 -19.04
CA VAL A 425 -9.63 -17.34 -20.49
C VAL A 425 -10.91 -17.19 -21.29
N TYR A 426 -10.87 -16.26 -22.22
CA TYR A 426 -11.94 -15.99 -23.17
C TYR A 426 -11.54 -16.44 -24.56
N ALA A 427 -12.50 -16.99 -25.30
CA ALA A 427 -12.33 -17.30 -26.74
C ALA A 427 -13.34 -16.54 -27.59
N ARG A 428 -12.89 -16.07 -28.73
CA ARG A 428 -13.71 -15.44 -29.77
C ARG A 428 -14.53 -16.49 -30.49
N THR A 429 -15.82 -16.28 -30.60
CA THR A 429 -16.73 -17.13 -31.37
C THR A 429 -16.78 -16.71 -32.83
N GLY A 430 -17.29 -17.59 -33.71
CA GLY A 430 -17.43 -17.26 -35.14
C GLY A 430 -18.41 -16.11 -35.43
N SER A 431 -19.22 -15.68 -34.44
CA SER A 431 -20.12 -14.53 -34.52
C SER A 431 -19.50 -13.22 -34.05
N GLY A 432 -18.21 -13.21 -33.67
CA GLY A 432 -17.53 -12.01 -33.17
C GLY A 432 -17.85 -11.66 -31.73
N SER A 433 -18.42 -12.59 -30.95
CA SER A 433 -18.62 -12.45 -29.49
C SER A 433 -17.56 -13.26 -28.73
N TRP A 434 -17.38 -12.92 -27.46
CA TRP A 434 -16.39 -13.57 -26.60
C TRP A 434 -17.10 -14.39 -25.51
N CYS A 435 -16.62 -15.61 -25.24
CA CYS A 435 -17.15 -16.47 -24.18
C CYS A 435 -16.02 -16.99 -23.30
N ILE A 436 -16.33 -17.21 -22.03
CA ILE A 436 -15.41 -17.86 -21.09
C ILE A 436 -15.28 -19.32 -21.48
N ILE A 437 -14.05 -19.78 -21.66
CA ILE A 437 -13.75 -21.19 -21.94
C ILE A 437 -13.07 -21.89 -20.77
N GLU A 438 -12.38 -21.14 -19.90
CA GLU A 438 -11.66 -21.68 -18.77
C GLU A 438 -11.58 -20.64 -17.65
N THR A 439 -11.75 -21.08 -16.40
CA THR A 439 -11.57 -20.28 -15.21
C THR A 439 -10.57 -21.01 -14.33
N ASP A 440 -9.56 -20.28 -13.83
CA ASP A 440 -8.43 -20.83 -13.07
C ASP A 440 -7.83 -22.05 -13.76
N PRO A 441 -7.27 -21.87 -14.97
CA PRO A 441 -6.63 -22.95 -15.69
C PRO A 441 -5.42 -23.44 -14.89
N GLY A 442 -5.66 -24.34 -13.96
CA GLY A 442 -4.70 -24.80 -12.96
C GLY A 442 -3.46 -25.47 -13.51
N SER A 443 -3.24 -25.45 -14.82
CA SER A 443 -2.02 -26.03 -15.39
C SER A 443 -1.88 -25.92 -16.91
N SER A 444 -2.81 -25.34 -17.64
CA SER A 444 -2.71 -25.26 -19.11
C SER A 444 -1.75 -24.17 -19.59
N ILE A 445 -1.42 -23.20 -18.74
CA ILE A 445 -0.22 -22.37 -18.91
C ILE A 445 0.92 -23.21 -18.33
N SER A 446 1.73 -23.80 -19.15
CA SER A 446 2.72 -24.89 -18.97
C SER A 446 3.77 -24.72 -17.84
N ASN A 447 3.43 -24.09 -16.73
CA ASN A 447 4.34 -23.97 -15.60
C ASN A 447 4.17 -25.18 -14.67
N ARG A 448 5.06 -26.15 -14.81
CA ARG A 448 5.20 -27.26 -13.86
C ARG A 448 5.60 -26.82 -12.45
N LEU A 449 5.66 -25.52 -12.20
CA LEU A 449 6.04 -24.95 -10.92
C LEU A 449 5.04 -23.89 -10.52
N ALA A 450 4.41 -24.05 -9.37
CA ALA A 450 3.63 -23.03 -8.70
C ALA A 450 4.41 -22.50 -7.50
N ILE A 451 4.35 -21.18 -7.29
CA ILE A 451 4.93 -20.53 -6.11
C ILE A 451 3.79 -19.93 -5.30
N LYS A 452 3.80 -20.22 -4.02
CA LYS A 452 2.80 -19.71 -3.07
C LYS A 452 3.49 -19.10 -1.85
N VAL A 453 2.95 -18.00 -1.37
CA VAL A 453 3.25 -17.48 -0.04
C VAL A 453 2.45 -18.30 0.97
N ASN A 454 3.14 -18.85 1.95
CA ASN A 454 2.52 -19.52 3.08
C ASN A 454 2.71 -18.64 4.31
N GLU A 455 1.65 -17.97 4.70
CA GLU A 455 1.58 -17.10 5.87
C GLU A 455 0.17 -17.09 6.47
N SER A 456 0.07 -16.66 7.69
CA SER A 456 -1.20 -16.36 8.38
C SER A 456 -0.95 -15.27 9.42
N PHE A 457 -1.99 -14.80 10.08
CA PHE A 457 -1.81 -13.87 11.21
C PHE A 457 -0.99 -14.44 12.38
N LYS A 458 -0.69 -15.74 12.38
CA LYS A 458 0.16 -16.44 13.36
C LYS A 458 1.54 -16.79 12.83
N ASP A 459 1.62 -17.09 11.54
CA ASP A 459 2.78 -17.71 10.92
C ASP A 459 3.50 -16.71 10.01
N PRO A 460 4.79 -16.43 10.25
CA PRO A 460 5.59 -15.58 9.37
C PRO A 460 5.66 -16.11 7.94
N PRO A 461 5.81 -15.23 6.93
CA PRO A 461 5.78 -15.62 5.53
C PRO A 461 6.96 -16.50 5.13
N THR A 462 6.63 -17.59 4.45
CA THR A 462 7.58 -18.47 3.75
C THR A 462 7.13 -18.69 2.32
N LEU A 463 8.08 -18.90 1.40
CA LEU A 463 7.76 -19.21 0.01
C LEU A 463 7.83 -20.71 -0.23
N VAL A 464 6.74 -21.25 -0.75
CA VAL A 464 6.57 -22.65 -1.07
C VAL A 464 6.57 -22.85 -2.57
N ALA A 465 7.45 -23.72 -3.05
CA ALA A 465 7.44 -24.20 -4.43
C ALA A 465 6.70 -25.54 -4.51
N THR A 466 5.83 -25.68 -5.51
CA THR A 466 5.06 -26.91 -5.79
C THR A 466 5.32 -27.36 -7.21
N ASP A 467 5.79 -28.60 -7.41
CA ASP A 467 5.76 -29.23 -8.73
C ASP A 467 4.32 -29.69 -9.01
N THR A 468 3.66 -29.02 -9.96
CA THR A 468 2.25 -29.24 -10.27
C THR A 468 1.99 -30.61 -10.90
N ALA A 469 3.02 -31.25 -11.47
CA ALA A 469 2.87 -32.60 -12.05
C ALA A 469 2.92 -33.72 -10.98
N THR A 470 3.67 -33.51 -9.90
CA THR A 470 3.81 -34.51 -8.83
C THR A 470 2.99 -34.15 -7.58
N GLY A 471 2.53 -32.90 -7.46
CA GLY A 471 1.85 -32.38 -6.27
C GLY A 471 2.78 -32.17 -5.06
N LYS A 472 4.07 -32.44 -5.20
CA LYS A 472 5.04 -32.24 -4.13
C LYS A 472 5.27 -30.76 -3.88
N SER A 473 5.34 -30.37 -2.62
CA SER A 473 5.56 -28.98 -2.18
C SER A 473 6.69 -28.91 -1.17
N ARG A 474 7.45 -27.81 -1.21
CA ARG A 474 8.52 -27.54 -0.23
C ARG A 474 8.74 -26.05 -0.03
N VAL A 475 9.01 -25.66 1.23
CA VAL A 475 9.52 -24.32 1.54
C VAL A 475 10.92 -24.19 0.96
N PHE A 476 11.13 -23.16 0.13
CA PHE A 476 12.42 -22.89 -0.49
C PHE A 476 13.06 -21.56 -0.07
N PHE A 477 12.30 -20.70 0.62
CA PHE A 477 12.79 -19.46 1.16
C PHE A 477 11.97 -19.05 2.40
N ASP A 478 12.64 -18.86 3.52
CA ASP A 478 12.10 -18.29 4.76
C ASP A 478 12.49 -16.81 4.81
N LEU A 479 11.49 -15.91 4.82
CA LEU A 479 11.76 -14.47 4.78
C LEU A 479 12.36 -13.96 6.10
N ASN A 480 11.97 -14.56 7.23
CA ASN A 480 12.30 -14.04 8.57
C ASN A 480 12.73 -15.16 9.53
N PRO A 481 13.81 -15.91 9.21
CA PRO A 481 14.25 -17.04 10.01
C PRO A 481 14.64 -16.67 11.45
N GLN A 482 15.00 -15.40 11.71
CA GLN A 482 15.31 -14.87 13.04
C GLN A 482 14.12 -14.95 14.02
N LEU A 483 12.90 -14.92 13.51
CA LEU A 483 11.68 -14.96 14.33
C LEU A 483 11.47 -16.30 15.05
N LYS A 484 12.15 -17.36 14.64
CA LYS A 484 12.11 -18.66 15.34
C LYS A 484 12.65 -18.61 16.77
N ARG A 485 13.39 -17.54 17.12
CA ARG A 485 13.96 -17.29 18.45
C ARG A 485 13.25 -16.18 19.19
N VAL A 486 12.10 -15.73 18.71
CA VAL A 486 11.33 -14.64 19.28
C VAL A 486 10.06 -15.20 19.89
N ALA A 487 9.75 -14.79 21.12
CA ALA A 487 8.49 -15.09 21.79
C ALA A 487 7.44 -14.05 21.38
N PHE A 488 6.33 -14.54 20.85
CA PHE A 488 5.17 -13.73 20.47
C PHE A 488 4.05 -13.87 21.51
N GLY A 489 3.25 -12.80 21.66
CA GLY A 489 1.93 -12.91 22.23
C GLY A 489 1.05 -13.82 21.36
N GLU A 490 0.12 -14.55 21.96
CA GLU A 490 -0.72 -15.51 21.25
C GLU A 490 -1.92 -14.80 20.59
N PRO A 491 -1.97 -14.67 19.25
CA PRO A 491 -3.13 -14.10 18.56
C PRO A 491 -4.20 -15.16 18.35
N GLU A 492 -5.46 -14.81 18.60
CA GLU A 492 -6.62 -15.68 18.33
C GLU A 492 -7.74 -14.90 17.66
N LEU A 493 -8.45 -15.55 16.74
CA LEU A 493 -9.65 -14.98 16.15
C LEU A 493 -10.75 -14.95 17.20
N TYR A 494 -11.19 -13.75 17.57
CA TYR A 494 -12.17 -13.53 18.62
C TYR A 494 -13.48 -13.00 18.02
N SER A 495 -14.60 -13.63 18.37
CA SER A 495 -15.92 -13.21 17.92
C SER A 495 -16.82 -12.94 19.12
N TRP A 496 -17.60 -11.87 19.04
CA TRP A 496 -18.58 -11.54 20.08
C TRP A 496 -19.84 -10.94 19.45
N GLN A 497 -20.80 -10.67 20.28
CA GLN A 497 -22.07 -10.09 19.89
C GLN A 497 -22.41 -8.94 20.84
N ASP A 498 -22.82 -7.80 20.29
CA ASP A 498 -23.31 -6.69 21.08
C ASP A 498 -24.75 -6.92 21.57
N ASP A 499 -25.27 -6.00 22.36
CA ASP A 499 -26.61 -6.10 22.95
C ASP A 499 -27.73 -5.94 21.92
N THR A 500 -27.43 -5.45 20.70
CA THR A 500 -28.38 -5.39 19.58
C THR A 500 -28.43 -6.69 18.78
N GLY A 501 -27.54 -7.63 19.06
CA GLY A 501 -27.41 -8.89 18.35
C GLY A 501 -26.45 -8.83 17.14
N ARG A 502 -25.77 -7.71 16.88
CA ARG A 502 -24.77 -7.58 15.82
C ARG A 502 -23.53 -8.40 16.16
N LYS A 503 -23.04 -9.14 15.17
CA LYS A 503 -21.82 -9.96 15.30
C LYS A 503 -20.59 -9.11 14.98
N TRP A 504 -19.61 -9.19 15.85
CA TRP A 504 -18.32 -8.58 15.75
C TRP A 504 -17.21 -9.62 15.64
N GLN A 505 -16.11 -9.23 15.05
CA GLN A 505 -14.93 -10.07 14.89
C GLN A 505 -13.66 -9.25 15.06
N GLY A 506 -12.66 -9.84 15.67
CA GLY A 506 -11.35 -9.24 15.90
C GLY A 506 -10.25 -10.28 16.04
N ILE A 507 -9.01 -9.83 16.09
CA ILE A 507 -7.89 -10.63 16.57
C ILE A 507 -7.56 -10.15 18.00
N LEU A 508 -7.60 -11.07 18.95
CA LEU A 508 -7.19 -10.84 20.33
C LEU A 508 -5.77 -11.36 20.52
N TYR A 509 -4.85 -10.46 20.85
CA TYR A 509 -3.47 -10.81 21.22
C TYR A 509 -3.38 -10.96 22.73
N LYS A 510 -3.07 -12.17 23.19
CA LYS A 510 -2.76 -12.43 24.61
C LYS A 510 -1.29 -12.12 24.86
N PRO A 511 -0.93 -11.58 26.03
CA PRO A 511 0.46 -11.28 26.36
C PRO A 511 1.39 -12.49 26.32
N VAL A 512 2.66 -12.23 26.06
CA VAL A 512 3.71 -13.24 26.25
C VAL A 512 3.74 -13.66 27.72
N GLY A 513 3.61 -14.98 27.99
CA GLY A 513 3.48 -15.50 29.35
C GLY A 513 2.10 -15.25 29.96
N PHE A 514 1.05 -15.26 29.13
CA PHE A 514 -0.34 -15.12 29.62
C PHE A 514 -0.67 -16.14 30.72
N GLU A 515 -1.24 -15.64 31.80
CA GLU A 515 -1.69 -16.45 32.98
C GLU A 515 -3.21 -16.34 33.13
N SER A 516 -3.87 -17.49 33.22
CA SER A 516 -5.32 -17.54 33.44
C SER A 516 -5.66 -16.99 34.84
N GLY A 517 -6.73 -16.19 34.91
CA GLY A 517 -7.17 -15.54 36.16
C GLY A 517 -6.51 -14.19 36.43
N VAL A 518 -5.52 -13.78 35.67
CA VAL A 518 -4.95 -12.43 35.71
C VAL A 518 -5.74 -11.51 34.77
N ARG A 519 -6.09 -10.31 35.25
CA ARG A 519 -6.71 -9.27 34.42
C ARG A 519 -5.65 -8.32 33.84
N TYR A 520 -5.58 -8.23 32.51
CA TYR A 520 -4.58 -7.44 31.81
C TYR A 520 -5.13 -6.08 31.40
N PRO A 521 -4.28 -5.05 31.20
CA PRO A 521 -4.64 -3.86 30.46
C PRO A 521 -4.99 -4.25 29.02
N LEU A 522 -5.84 -3.46 28.35
CA LEU A 522 -6.24 -3.67 26.97
C LEU A 522 -5.96 -2.42 26.13
N VAL A 523 -5.48 -2.59 24.91
CA VAL A 523 -5.50 -1.55 23.87
C VAL A 523 -6.39 -2.01 22.74
N ILE A 524 -7.38 -1.18 22.37
CA ILE A 524 -8.19 -1.36 21.17
C ILE A 524 -7.41 -0.77 20.01
N GLN A 525 -7.21 -1.57 18.97
CA GLN A 525 -6.57 -1.18 17.72
C GLN A 525 -7.58 -1.37 16.59
N ASN A 526 -7.99 -0.28 16.01
CA ASN A 526 -8.97 -0.26 14.92
C ASN A 526 -8.31 -0.37 13.54
N HIS A 527 -9.04 -0.15 12.46
CA HIS A 527 -8.61 -0.30 11.07
C HIS A 527 -8.57 -1.75 10.56
N GLY A 528 -9.31 -2.65 11.19
CA GLY A 528 -9.45 -4.04 10.78
C GLY A 528 -8.23 -4.90 11.04
N PHE A 529 -8.21 -6.06 10.39
CA PHE A 529 -7.15 -7.06 10.49
C PHE A 529 -7.18 -8.00 9.28
N SER A 530 -6.09 -8.73 9.05
CA SER A 530 -6.00 -9.79 8.06
C SER A 530 -5.76 -11.13 8.75
N VAL A 531 -6.47 -12.19 8.33
CA VAL A 531 -6.27 -13.55 8.87
C VAL A 531 -5.28 -14.37 8.04
N ASP A 532 -5.03 -13.97 6.83
CA ASP A 532 -4.22 -14.65 5.81
C ASP A 532 -2.87 -13.96 5.57
N ARG A 533 -2.53 -12.94 6.37
CA ARG A 533 -1.24 -12.23 6.30
C ARG A 533 -0.62 -12.07 7.66
N PHE A 534 0.71 -12.16 7.72
CA PHE A 534 1.50 -11.91 8.90
C PHE A 534 1.81 -10.40 9.01
N VAL A 535 1.00 -9.71 9.79
CA VAL A 535 1.16 -8.27 10.10
C VAL A 535 1.14 -8.07 11.62
N PRO A 536 2.24 -8.41 12.30
CA PRO A 536 2.27 -8.59 13.76
C PRO A 536 1.89 -7.33 14.53
N SER A 537 2.22 -6.14 14.02
CA SER A 537 1.87 -4.86 14.66
C SER A 537 0.50 -4.34 14.23
N GLY A 538 -0.06 -4.87 13.13
CA GLY A 538 -1.30 -4.42 12.49
C GLY A 538 -1.08 -3.91 11.07
N ALA A 539 -2.16 -3.63 10.35
CA ALA A 539 -2.12 -3.32 8.92
C ALA A 539 -1.29 -2.07 8.57
N PHE A 540 -1.12 -1.14 9.53
CA PHE A 540 -0.42 0.14 9.31
C PHE A 540 0.63 0.40 10.38
N PRO A 541 1.88 0.05 10.12
CA PRO A 541 2.97 0.17 11.07
C PRO A 541 3.34 1.62 11.46
N SER A 542 2.74 2.62 10.82
CA SER A 542 2.89 4.03 11.24
C SER A 542 2.36 4.30 12.65
N ALA A 543 1.36 3.54 13.10
CA ALA A 543 0.70 3.75 14.40
C ALA A 543 0.60 2.48 15.25
N PHE A 544 0.40 1.33 14.60
CA PHE A 544 -0.02 0.11 15.27
C PHE A 544 1.16 -0.71 15.79
N ILE A 545 0.94 -1.39 16.96
CA ILE A 545 1.98 -2.05 17.75
C ILE A 545 1.41 -3.25 18.52
N ALA A 546 0.63 -4.12 17.86
CA ALA A 546 -0.11 -5.17 18.58
C ALA A 546 0.80 -6.17 19.30
N GLN A 547 1.78 -6.76 18.62
CA GLN A 547 2.70 -7.73 19.22
C GLN A 547 3.66 -7.09 20.23
N GLU A 548 4.06 -5.85 20.03
CA GLU A 548 4.91 -5.10 20.95
C GLU A 548 4.20 -4.83 22.28
N LEU A 549 2.90 -4.47 22.21
CA LEU A 549 2.05 -4.33 23.40
C LEU A 549 1.86 -5.69 24.10
N ALA A 550 1.60 -6.76 23.33
CA ALA A 550 1.48 -8.11 23.88
C ALA A 550 2.79 -8.56 24.55
N SER A 551 3.94 -8.24 23.95
CA SER A 551 5.27 -8.47 24.53
C SER A 551 5.50 -7.68 25.84
N ALA A 552 4.87 -6.51 25.96
CA ALA A 552 4.91 -5.67 27.14
C ALA A 552 3.87 -6.04 28.23
N GLY A 553 3.07 -7.09 28.04
CA GLY A 553 2.07 -7.52 29.00
C GLY A 553 0.73 -6.78 28.90
N ILE A 554 0.41 -6.22 27.74
CA ILE A 554 -0.85 -5.54 27.43
C ILE A 554 -1.60 -6.35 26.37
N MET A 555 -2.85 -6.70 26.63
CA MET A 555 -3.71 -7.32 25.62
C MET A 555 -4.01 -6.34 24.49
N VAL A 556 -4.19 -6.83 23.27
CA VAL A 556 -4.66 -6.00 22.15
C VAL A 556 -5.87 -6.66 21.50
N LEU A 557 -6.90 -5.87 21.24
CA LEU A 557 -8.03 -6.26 20.44
C LEU A 557 -8.03 -5.46 19.13
N GLN A 558 -7.63 -6.09 18.03
CA GLN A 558 -7.83 -5.54 16.70
C GLN A 558 -9.28 -5.79 16.28
N VAL A 559 -10.01 -4.74 15.95
CA VAL A 559 -11.44 -4.83 15.63
C VAL A 559 -11.67 -4.56 14.16
N ARG A 560 -12.53 -5.35 13.53
CA ARG A 560 -13.01 -5.05 12.17
C ARG A 560 -13.93 -3.84 12.19
N ASP A 561 -13.74 -2.93 11.24
CA ASP A 561 -14.58 -1.75 11.13
C ASP A 561 -16.03 -2.11 10.82
N CYS A 562 -16.95 -1.30 11.31
CA CYS A 562 -18.37 -1.47 11.07
C CYS A 562 -18.71 -1.24 9.59
N ALA A 563 -19.68 -1.99 9.08
CA ALA A 563 -20.30 -1.69 7.79
C ALA A 563 -21.05 -0.35 7.85
N GLY A 564 -21.13 0.38 6.75
CA GLY A 564 -21.83 1.68 6.71
C GLY A 564 -20.85 2.86 6.64
N ARG A 565 -19.71 2.66 6.04
CA ARG A 565 -18.74 3.72 5.74
C ARG A 565 -19.42 4.89 5.03
N SER A 566 -19.02 6.11 5.37
CA SER A 566 -19.55 7.37 4.82
C SER A 566 -21.05 7.57 5.10
N THR A 567 -21.52 7.12 6.27
CA THR A 567 -22.89 7.35 6.76
C THR A 567 -22.86 7.90 8.19
N PRO A 568 -23.97 8.47 8.70
CA PRO A 568 -24.04 8.94 10.09
C PRO A 568 -23.83 7.84 11.14
N GLU A 569 -24.03 6.59 10.77
CA GLU A 569 -23.87 5.45 11.67
C GLU A 569 -22.40 4.97 11.80
N GLU A 570 -21.50 5.46 10.97
CA GLU A 570 -20.11 4.97 10.91
C GLU A 570 -19.39 5.09 12.27
N GLY A 571 -19.35 6.26 12.87
CA GLY A 571 -18.74 6.50 14.18
C GLY A 571 -19.44 5.73 15.32
N PRO A 572 -20.74 5.98 15.54
CA PRO A 572 -21.51 5.34 16.61
C PRO A 572 -21.47 3.81 16.57
N CYS A 573 -21.52 3.23 15.37
CA CYS A 573 -21.44 1.78 15.22
C CYS A 573 -20.12 1.21 15.73
N ASN A 574 -18.97 1.82 15.38
CA ASN A 574 -17.66 1.37 15.82
C ASN A 574 -17.53 1.48 17.34
N VAL A 575 -18.06 2.54 17.97
CA VAL A 575 -18.05 2.71 19.43
C VAL A 575 -18.78 1.56 20.12
N ILE A 576 -19.96 1.15 19.63
CA ILE A 576 -20.71 -0.02 20.17
C ILE A 576 -19.85 -1.29 20.10
N GLY A 577 -19.12 -1.49 19.01
CA GLY A 577 -18.20 -2.64 18.86
C GLY A 577 -17.10 -2.63 19.93
N TYR A 578 -16.51 -1.48 20.20
CA TYR A 578 -15.46 -1.33 21.22
C TYR A 578 -16.01 -1.56 22.62
N GLU A 579 -17.11 -0.93 22.99
CA GLU A 579 -17.76 -1.09 24.30
C GLU A 579 -18.13 -2.54 24.57
N SER A 580 -18.82 -3.18 23.63
CA SER A 580 -19.24 -4.57 23.77
C SER A 580 -18.07 -5.53 23.82
N GLY A 581 -16.99 -5.30 23.07
CA GLY A 581 -15.77 -6.10 23.12
C GLY A 581 -15.09 -6.02 24.48
N VAL A 582 -14.92 -4.83 25.04
CA VAL A 582 -14.36 -4.62 26.39
C VAL A 582 -15.24 -5.28 27.46
N ALA A 583 -16.57 -5.10 27.39
CA ALA A 583 -17.50 -5.69 28.35
C ALA A 583 -17.41 -7.23 28.36
N LYS A 584 -17.37 -7.87 27.18
CA LYS A 584 -17.24 -9.34 27.08
C LYS A 584 -15.91 -9.84 27.62
N LEU A 585 -14.79 -9.20 27.25
CA LEU A 585 -13.46 -9.59 27.75
C LEU A 585 -13.32 -9.37 29.26
N SER A 586 -13.92 -8.32 29.82
CA SER A 586 -13.96 -8.06 31.24
C SER A 586 -14.82 -9.09 32.01
N ALA A 587 -15.97 -9.47 31.42
CA ALA A 587 -16.83 -10.52 32.00
C ALA A 587 -16.14 -11.90 31.99
N LEU A 588 -15.29 -12.18 31.01
CA LEU A 588 -14.44 -13.37 30.97
C LEU A 588 -13.26 -13.32 31.97
N GLY A 589 -13.08 -12.22 32.70
CA GLY A 589 -11.96 -12.04 33.63
C GLY A 589 -10.61 -11.82 32.99
N LEU A 590 -10.55 -11.53 31.68
CA LEU A 590 -9.32 -11.34 30.92
C LEU A 590 -8.79 -9.90 30.98
N VAL A 591 -9.69 -8.92 31.04
CA VAL A 591 -9.38 -7.51 30.94
C VAL A 591 -9.75 -6.73 32.18
N ASP A 592 -8.89 -5.81 32.58
CA ASP A 592 -9.19 -4.77 33.57
C ASP A 592 -9.79 -3.56 32.84
N SER A 593 -11.09 -3.39 32.99
CA SER A 593 -11.83 -2.31 32.32
C SER A 593 -11.43 -0.89 32.78
N SER A 594 -10.69 -0.75 33.85
CA SER A 594 -10.13 0.53 34.30
C SER A 594 -8.81 0.89 33.58
N ARG A 595 -8.23 -0.05 32.83
CA ARG A 595 -6.96 0.12 32.11
C ARG A 595 -7.11 -0.18 30.61
N VAL A 596 -8.03 0.53 29.96
CA VAL A 596 -8.32 0.39 28.53
C VAL A 596 -7.76 1.60 27.78
N GLY A 597 -7.03 1.33 26.70
CA GLY A 597 -6.56 2.35 25.75
C GLY A 597 -7.14 2.15 24.36
N ILE A 598 -6.98 3.15 23.50
CA ILE A 598 -7.40 3.11 22.09
C ILE A 598 -6.36 3.75 21.17
N ILE A 599 -6.15 3.17 20.00
CA ILE A 599 -5.28 3.69 18.93
C ILE A 599 -6.11 3.90 17.66
N GLY A 600 -5.91 5.05 16.98
CA GLY A 600 -6.46 5.36 15.68
C GLY A 600 -5.38 5.81 14.69
N PHE A 601 -5.55 5.43 13.41
CA PHE A 601 -4.70 5.84 12.30
C PHE A 601 -5.55 6.19 11.09
N SER A 602 -5.13 7.19 10.30
CA SER A 602 -5.82 7.56 9.07
C SER A 602 -7.33 7.83 9.32
N ARG A 603 -8.22 7.20 8.59
CA ARG A 603 -9.66 7.32 8.79
C ARG A 603 -10.10 6.99 10.22
N THR A 604 -9.44 6.04 10.87
CA THR A 604 -9.86 5.58 12.20
C THR A 604 -9.39 6.47 13.35
N VAL A 605 -8.69 7.56 13.06
CA VAL A 605 -8.55 8.70 14.00
C VAL A 605 -9.92 9.22 14.39
N PHE A 606 -10.83 9.38 13.42
CA PHE A 606 -12.22 9.75 13.69
C PHE A 606 -12.90 8.76 14.66
N TYR A 607 -12.74 7.45 14.46
CA TYR A 607 -13.36 6.45 15.36
C TYR A 607 -12.80 6.52 16.78
N ALA A 608 -11.51 6.78 16.94
CA ALA A 608 -10.91 6.97 18.24
C ALA A 608 -11.43 8.23 18.93
N LEU A 609 -11.52 9.36 18.20
CA LEU A 609 -12.07 10.61 18.74
C LEU A 609 -13.57 10.48 19.06
N GLU A 610 -14.34 9.81 18.22
CA GLU A 610 -15.75 9.51 18.47
C GLU A 610 -15.91 8.68 19.76
N ALA A 611 -15.09 7.65 19.93
CA ALA A 611 -15.09 6.85 21.16
C ALA A 611 -14.71 7.67 22.38
N LEU A 612 -13.75 8.58 22.30
CA LEU A 612 -13.32 9.43 23.41
C LEU A 612 -14.39 10.47 23.82
N THR A 613 -15.25 10.88 22.89
CA THR A 613 -16.27 11.92 23.12
C THR A 613 -17.66 11.40 23.41
N THR A 614 -17.97 10.15 22.99
CA THR A 614 -19.33 9.60 23.08
C THR A 614 -19.47 8.32 23.90
N SER A 615 -18.36 7.55 24.05
CA SER A 615 -18.39 6.24 24.74
C SER A 615 -18.65 6.37 26.25
N SER A 616 -19.35 5.37 26.78
CA SER A 616 -19.47 5.15 28.22
C SER A 616 -18.18 4.59 28.87
N LEU A 617 -17.27 4.03 28.07
CA LEU A 617 -15.97 3.56 28.54
C LEU A 617 -15.08 4.75 28.92
N ARG A 618 -14.47 4.64 30.09
CA ARG A 618 -13.42 5.60 30.49
C ARG A 618 -12.07 5.09 30.01
N PHE A 619 -11.65 5.56 28.85
CA PHE A 619 -10.32 5.23 28.35
C PHE A 619 -9.23 5.82 29.26
N LYS A 620 -8.20 5.04 29.55
CA LYS A 620 -7.07 5.43 30.41
C LYS A 620 -5.93 6.07 29.62
N ALA A 621 -5.87 5.84 28.30
CA ALA A 621 -4.95 6.48 27.37
C ALA A 621 -5.48 6.35 25.93
N ALA A 622 -5.12 7.30 25.08
CA ALA A 622 -5.41 7.25 23.65
C ALA A 622 -4.20 7.72 22.83
N SER A 623 -4.09 7.21 21.60
CA SER A 623 -3.14 7.72 20.61
C SER A 623 -3.82 7.81 19.25
N ILE A 624 -3.63 8.93 18.57
CA ILE A 624 -4.10 9.16 17.21
C ILE A 624 -2.91 9.56 16.33
N THR A 625 -2.84 8.93 15.15
CA THR A 625 -1.73 9.15 14.22
C THR A 625 -2.29 9.50 12.85
N GLU A 626 -1.90 10.64 12.35
CA GLU A 626 -2.04 11.08 10.96
C GLU A 626 -3.40 10.70 10.32
N GLY A 627 -4.44 11.56 10.44
CA GLY A 627 -5.74 11.13 9.94
C GLY A 627 -6.88 12.15 9.96
N VAL A 628 -8.06 11.60 9.69
CA VAL A 628 -9.31 12.34 9.57
C VAL A 628 -9.88 12.60 10.95
N THR A 629 -10.02 13.87 11.33
CA THR A 629 -10.62 14.27 12.62
C THR A 629 -12.13 14.51 12.53
N LEU A 630 -12.68 14.58 11.33
CA LEU A 630 -14.06 15.02 11.05
C LEU A 630 -14.38 16.36 11.71
N SER A 631 -13.40 17.27 11.67
CA SER A 631 -13.49 18.61 12.26
C SER A 631 -14.02 19.64 11.28
N TYR A 632 -14.52 20.76 11.79
CA TYR A 632 -14.86 21.93 10.99
C TYR A 632 -13.64 22.48 10.24
N GLU A 633 -12.51 22.53 10.91
CA GLU A 633 -11.24 22.93 10.33
C GLU A 633 -10.83 22.02 9.18
N SER A 634 -10.82 20.69 9.40
CA SER A 634 -10.51 19.72 8.35
C SER A 634 -11.44 19.86 7.14
N TYR A 635 -12.72 20.13 7.37
CA TYR A 635 -13.65 20.41 6.27
C TYR A 635 -13.24 21.63 5.45
N LEU A 636 -12.86 22.74 6.10
CA LEU A 636 -12.46 23.97 5.40
C LEU A 636 -11.14 23.78 4.64
N LEU A 637 -10.19 23.05 5.19
CA LEU A 637 -8.90 22.77 4.56
C LEU A 637 -9.01 21.91 3.29
N ASN A 638 -10.07 21.10 3.19
CA ASN A 638 -10.33 20.24 2.05
C ASN A 638 -11.33 20.83 1.03
N VAL A 639 -11.68 22.11 1.15
CA VAL A 639 -12.46 22.81 0.12
C VAL A 639 -11.58 23.01 -1.12
N GLY A 640 -12.02 22.47 -2.25
CA GLY A 640 -11.25 22.56 -3.49
C GLY A 640 -11.90 21.85 -4.66
N PRO A 641 -11.17 21.64 -5.74
CA PRO A 641 -11.70 21.06 -6.99
C PRO A 641 -12.06 19.56 -6.89
N GLN A 642 -11.61 18.89 -5.85
CA GLN A 642 -11.93 17.48 -5.58
C GLN A 642 -12.75 17.35 -4.29
N PRO A 643 -14.08 17.45 -4.36
CA PRO A 643 -14.93 17.53 -3.18
C PRO A 643 -15.15 16.21 -2.43
N THR A 644 -14.50 15.10 -2.81
CA THR A 644 -14.76 13.76 -2.27
C THR A 644 -14.68 13.67 -0.75
N ILE A 645 -13.63 14.22 -0.12
CA ILE A 645 -13.48 14.20 1.36
C ILE A 645 -14.58 15.03 2.02
N ASN A 646 -14.94 16.16 1.45
CA ASN A 646 -15.99 17.01 2.00
C ASN A 646 -17.37 16.40 1.82
N GLU A 647 -17.67 15.75 0.70
CA GLU A 647 -18.93 15.03 0.47
C GLU A 647 -19.05 13.83 1.43
N GLU A 648 -17.98 13.11 1.72
CA GLU A 648 -17.98 12.08 2.76
C GLU A 648 -18.30 12.67 4.14
N SER A 649 -17.67 13.79 4.50
CA SER A 649 -17.92 14.48 5.77
C SER A 649 -19.39 14.94 5.86
N VAL A 650 -19.93 15.46 4.76
CA VAL A 650 -21.37 15.83 4.68
C VAL A 650 -22.27 14.61 4.82
N ALA A 651 -21.92 13.50 4.20
CA ALA A 651 -22.69 12.26 4.31
C ALA A 651 -22.68 11.70 5.74
N MET A 652 -21.53 11.78 6.43
CA MET A 652 -21.38 11.32 7.82
C MET A 652 -22.10 12.21 8.83
N ILE A 653 -22.07 13.54 8.64
CA ILE A 653 -22.71 14.50 9.56
C ILE A 653 -24.19 14.76 9.20
N GLY A 654 -24.55 14.59 7.91
CA GLY A 654 -25.88 14.85 7.38
C GLY A 654 -26.09 16.29 6.89
N SER A 655 -25.09 17.17 6.93
CA SER A 655 -25.19 18.55 6.48
C SER A 655 -23.83 19.19 6.22
N ARG A 656 -23.82 20.28 5.42
CA ARG A 656 -22.66 21.16 5.29
C ARG A 656 -22.49 22.02 6.54
N PRO A 657 -21.24 22.36 7.00
CA PRO A 657 -20.99 23.12 8.22
C PRO A 657 -21.21 24.65 8.02
N VAL A 658 -22.34 25.04 7.44
CA VAL A 658 -22.70 26.45 7.21
C VAL A 658 -24.14 26.72 7.60
N GLY A 659 -24.42 27.90 8.15
CA GLY A 659 -25.77 28.31 8.52
C GLY A 659 -26.44 27.31 9.47
N ARG A 660 -27.66 26.85 9.10
CA ARG A 660 -28.43 25.89 9.92
C ARG A 660 -27.76 24.52 10.04
N GLY A 661 -26.88 24.14 9.09
CA GLY A 661 -26.18 22.87 9.10
C GLY A 661 -25.16 22.73 10.25
N LEU A 662 -24.65 23.83 10.81
CA LEU A 662 -23.75 23.82 11.95
C LEU A 662 -24.31 23.07 13.18
N ALA A 663 -25.64 23.08 13.37
CA ALA A 663 -26.24 22.39 14.51
C ALA A 663 -25.97 20.85 14.49
N ALA A 664 -25.93 20.24 13.32
CA ALA A 664 -25.55 18.82 13.19
C ALA A 664 -24.06 18.61 13.49
N TRP A 665 -23.21 19.52 13.05
CA TRP A 665 -21.78 19.47 13.31
C TRP A 665 -21.45 19.62 14.80
N PHE A 666 -22.05 20.56 15.51
CA PHE A 666 -21.89 20.70 16.97
C PHE A 666 -22.26 19.42 17.72
N LYS A 667 -23.24 18.67 17.21
CA LYS A 667 -23.66 17.43 17.83
C LYS A 667 -22.75 16.25 17.50
N ALA A 668 -22.36 16.10 16.24
CA ALA A 668 -21.78 14.87 15.71
C ALA A 668 -20.27 14.93 15.48
N SER A 669 -19.67 16.14 15.29
CA SER A 669 -18.22 16.22 15.13
C SER A 669 -17.52 16.12 16.48
N PRO A 670 -16.53 15.21 16.63
CA PRO A 670 -15.74 15.10 17.86
C PRO A 670 -15.04 16.40 18.27
N GLU A 671 -14.62 17.24 17.31
CA GLU A 671 -13.94 18.51 17.58
C GLU A 671 -14.73 19.44 18.50
N PHE A 672 -16.04 19.55 18.31
CA PHE A 672 -16.92 20.39 19.14
C PHE A 672 -17.26 19.73 20.50
N ASN A 673 -16.75 18.55 20.76
CA ASN A 673 -17.03 17.76 21.95
C ASN A 673 -15.77 17.36 22.71
N MET A 674 -14.64 18.02 22.47
CA MET A 674 -13.35 17.74 23.09
C MET A 674 -13.35 17.99 24.62
N ASP A 675 -14.31 18.78 25.11
CA ASP A 675 -14.55 18.96 26.54
C ASP A 675 -14.91 17.63 27.26
N LYS A 676 -15.45 16.66 26.54
CA LYS A 676 -15.80 15.32 27.08
C LYS A 676 -14.63 14.36 27.15
N VAL A 677 -13.52 14.67 26.48
CA VAL A 677 -12.33 13.81 26.49
C VAL A 677 -11.69 13.85 27.87
N MET A 678 -11.59 12.69 28.52
CA MET A 678 -10.99 12.52 29.83
C MET A 678 -9.65 11.77 29.77
N ALA A 679 -9.39 11.05 28.68
CA ALA A 679 -8.17 10.28 28.50
C ALA A 679 -7.01 11.18 28.10
N PRO A 680 -5.80 10.97 28.63
CA PRO A 680 -4.59 11.51 28.06
C PRO A 680 -4.47 11.12 26.58
N LEU A 681 -4.24 12.11 25.72
CA LEU A 681 -4.19 11.92 24.28
C LEU A 681 -2.77 12.20 23.73
N ARG A 682 -2.22 11.21 23.03
CA ARG A 682 -1.04 11.38 22.19
C ARG A 682 -1.47 11.67 20.76
N VAL A 683 -1.03 12.78 20.21
CA VAL A 683 -1.25 13.18 18.82
C VAL A 683 0.06 13.03 18.06
N VAL A 684 0.06 12.23 17.00
CA VAL A 684 1.22 12.02 16.13
C VAL A 684 0.86 12.51 14.74
N ALA A 685 1.47 13.60 14.32
CA ALA A 685 1.26 14.22 13.01
C ALA A 685 2.52 14.07 12.15
N THR A 686 2.35 13.96 10.85
CA THR A 686 3.41 14.19 9.88
C THR A 686 3.43 15.68 9.50
N ARG A 687 4.36 16.11 8.65
CA ARG A 687 4.45 17.51 8.20
C ARG A 687 3.25 17.90 7.31
N GLY A 688 3.18 19.15 6.96
CA GLY A 688 2.22 19.70 6.00
C GLY A 688 0.77 19.51 6.42
N GLY A 689 -0.02 18.91 5.54
CA GLY A 689 -1.46 18.78 5.71
C GLY A 689 -1.91 17.99 6.93
N SER A 690 -1.16 16.96 7.31
CA SER A 690 -1.45 16.16 8.50
C SER A 690 -1.38 17.02 9.78
N LEU A 691 -0.33 17.83 9.94
CA LEU A 691 -0.21 18.71 11.10
C LEU A 691 -1.40 19.67 11.21
N LEU A 692 -1.82 20.25 10.08
CA LEU A 692 -2.98 21.14 10.07
C LEU A 692 -4.26 20.43 10.50
N GLY A 693 -4.53 19.24 9.94
CA GLY A 693 -5.73 18.45 10.28
C GLY A 693 -5.73 17.90 11.72
N MET A 694 -4.54 17.68 12.31
CA MET A 694 -4.38 17.12 13.66
C MET A 694 -4.19 18.19 14.75
N TRP A 695 -4.08 19.47 14.35
CA TRP A 695 -3.89 20.59 15.28
C TRP A 695 -5.10 20.82 16.18
N GLY A 696 -6.32 20.69 15.65
CA GLY A 696 -7.57 20.96 16.37
C GLY A 696 -7.70 20.16 17.68
N PRO A 697 -7.62 18.84 17.68
CA PRO A 697 -7.67 18.03 18.91
C PRO A 697 -6.59 18.40 19.93
N TYR A 698 -5.36 18.65 19.46
CA TYR A 698 -4.28 19.11 20.36
C TYR A 698 -4.60 20.46 21.00
N ALA A 699 -4.91 21.47 20.17
CA ALA A 699 -5.13 22.83 20.62
C ALA A 699 -6.32 22.93 21.58
N ALA A 700 -7.42 22.22 21.30
CA ALA A 700 -8.59 22.19 22.17
C ALA A 700 -8.28 21.62 23.56
N LEU A 701 -7.54 20.52 23.62
CA LEU A 701 -7.17 19.91 24.91
C LEU A 701 -6.14 20.75 25.66
N GLU A 702 -5.17 21.35 24.98
CA GLU A 702 -4.16 22.22 25.57
C GLU A 702 -4.80 23.47 26.17
N ASP A 703 -5.73 24.13 25.45
CA ASP A 703 -6.47 25.29 25.95
C ASP A 703 -7.28 24.97 27.23
N MET A 704 -7.89 23.78 27.26
CA MET A 704 -8.61 23.28 28.42
C MET A 704 -7.69 22.71 29.50
N ARG A 705 -6.36 22.74 29.32
CA ARG A 705 -5.33 22.19 30.22
C ARG A 705 -5.50 20.69 30.51
N LYS A 706 -6.04 19.95 29.54
CA LYS A 706 -6.17 18.51 29.61
C LYS A 706 -4.88 17.81 29.15
N PRO A 707 -4.60 16.59 29.63
CA PRO A 707 -3.36 15.89 29.25
C PRO A 707 -3.30 15.58 27.74
N VAL A 708 -2.44 16.27 27.04
CA VAL A 708 -2.19 16.05 25.60
C VAL A 708 -0.71 16.18 25.27
N ASP A 709 -0.21 15.32 24.36
CA ASP A 709 1.17 15.35 23.87
C ASP A 709 1.15 15.32 22.34
N LEU A 710 1.75 16.34 21.69
CA LEU A 710 1.84 16.42 20.23
C LEU A 710 3.27 16.15 19.78
N ILE A 711 3.43 15.23 18.83
CA ILE A 711 4.68 14.96 18.12
C ILE A 711 4.48 15.19 16.65
N VAL A 712 5.39 15.92 16.03
CA VAL A 712 5.44 16.11 14.57
C VAL A 712 6.63 15.35 14.03
N LEU A 713 6.33 14.36 13.19
CA LEU A 713 7.33 13.55 12.50
C LEU A 713 7.85 14.27 11.26
N ASN A 714 9.14 14.13 11.01
CA ASN A 714 9.81 14.81 9.91
C ASN A 714 9.66 14.04 8.59
N THR A 715 8.42 13.80 8.19
CA THR A 715 8.06 13.12 6.93
C THR A 715 6.71 13.62 6.45
N ASP A 716 6.46 13.48 5.16
CA ASP A 716 5.16 13.70 4.52
C ASP A 716 4.46 12.37 4.17
N GLU A 717 5.07 11.24 4.50
CA GLU A 717 4.53 9.91 4.19
C GLU A 717 3.35 9.56 5.10
N HIS A 718 2.27 9.08 4.49
CA HIS A 718 1.11 8.53 5.21
C HIS A 718 1.43 7.19 5.86
N VAL A 719 2.04 6.27 5.10
CA VAL A 719 2.57 5.01 5.64
C VAL A 719 4.08 5.13 5.78
N ILE A 720 4.55 5.28 7.00
CA ILE A 720 5.95 5.58 7.30
C ILE A 720 6.84 4.36 7.05
N THR A 721 7.76 4.46 6.12
CA THR A 721 8.73 3.41 5.80
C THR A 721 10.14 3.70 6.30
N ASN A 722 10.51 4.98 6.46
CA ASN A 722 11.79 5.36 7.04
C ASN A 722 11.96 4.74 8.44
N PRO A 723 13.00 3.92 8.68
CA PRO A 723 13.14 3.15 9.91
C PRO A 723 13.27 4.01 11.17
N VAL A 724 13.96 5.15 11.07
CA VAL A 724 14.19 6.06 12.22
C VAL A 724 12.90 6.78 12.61
N ILE A 725 12.14 7.26 11.63
CA ILE A 725 10.87 7.97 11.84
C ILE A 725 9.81 6.98 12.33
N ARG A 726 9.75 5.78 11.72
CA ARG A 726 8.87 4.70 12.15
C ARG A 726 9.14 4.28 13.58
N LEU A 727 10.42 4.19 13.99
CA LEU A 727 10.81 3.92 15.38
C LEU A 727 10.25 5.00 16.33
N ALA A 728 10.36 6.27 15.98
CA ALA A 728 9.83 7.35 16.80
C ALA A 728 8.31 7.29 16.97
N ALA A 729 7.57 6.91 15.92
CA ALA A 729 6.13 6.73 15.95
C ALA A 729 5.71 5.53 16.82
N GLN A 730 6.18 4.33 16.47
CA GLN A 730 5.77 3.07 17.11
C GLN A 730 6.29 2.95 18.54
N GLN A 731 7.58 3.20 18.78
CA GLN A 731 8.17 3.14 20.13
C GLN A 731 7.52 4.18 21.04
N GLY A 732 7.23 5.38 20.51
CA GLY A 732 6.54 6.40 21.27
C GLY A 732 5.12 5.98 21.69
N ASN A 733 4.39 5.27 20.84
CA ASN A 733 3.08 4.72 21.17
C ASN A 733 3.20 3.60 22.23
N LEU A 734 4.18 2.70 22.12
CA LEU A 734 4.44 1.65 23.09
C LEU A 734 4.75 2.24 24.47
N ASP A 735 5.67 3.21 24.54
CA ASP A 735 6.06 3.88 25.79
C ASP A 735 4.87 4.64 26.40
N TRP A 736 4.03 5.30 25.58
CA TRP A 736 2.82 5.99 26.02
C TRP A 736 1.84 5.06 26.74
N PHE A 737 1.48 3.94 26.11
CA PHE A 737 0.54 2.99 26.72
C PHE A 737 1.12 2.30 27.96
N ARG A 738 2.41 1.96 27.96
CA ARG A 738 3.07 1.42 29.16
C ARG A 738 3.07 2.41 30.32
N PHE A 739 3.32 3.68 30.05
CA PHE A 739 3.30 4.72 31.08
C PHE A 739 1.91 4.91 31.70
N TRP A 740 0.86 5.01 30.86
CA TRP A 740 -0.48 5.28 31.37
C TRP A 740 -1.23 4.05 31.88
N LEU A 741 -1.04 2.87 31.27
CA LEU A 741 -1.77 1.66 31.65
C LEU A 741 -1.05 0.81 32.68
N GLN A 742 0.28 0.88 32.75
CA GLN A 742 1.09 0.05 33.67
C GLN A 742 1.89 0.88 34.67
N GLY A 743 2.01 2.20 34.51
CA GLY A 743 2.87 3.04 35.34
C GLY A 743 4.37 2.79 35.08
N TYR A 744 4.71 2.21 33.94
CA TYR A 744 6.08 1.85 33.57
C TYR A 744 6.80 3.00 32.85
N GLU A 745 8.02 3.27 33.26
CA GLU A 745 8.96 4.15 32.56
C GLU A 745 10.18 3.34 32.10
N ASP A 746 10.53 3.46 30.84
CA ASP A 746 11.73 2.82 30.30
C ASP A 746 12.98 3.46 30.93
N PRO A 747 13.93 2.68 31.45
CA PRO A 747 15.14 3.21 32.08
C PRO A 747 16.14 3.83 31.11
N ASP A 748 15.89 3.80 29.80
CA ASP A 748 16.76 4.41 28.78
C ASP A 748 16.93 5.92 29.04
N PRO A 749 18.15 6.41 29.31
CA PRO A 749 18.40 7.84 29.55
C PRO A 749 17.95 8.74 28.38
N GLY A 750 17.93 8.23 27.13
CA GLY A 750 17.46 8.94 25.97
C GLY A 750 15.98 9.30 26.04
N LYS A 751 15.19 8.58 26.83
CA LYS A 751 13.75 8.78 27.03
C LYS A 751 13.40 9.63 28.26
N ALA A 752 14.37 9.97 29.10
CA ALA A 752 14.14 10.64 30.38
C ALA A 752 13.36 11.96 30.24
N SER A 753 13.66 12.78 29.25
CA SER A 753 12.98 14.05 28.99
C SER A 753 11.50 13.86 28.63
N THR A 754 11.16 12.79 27.93
CA THR A 754 9.78 12.41 27.59
C THR A 754 9.00 12.06 28.82
N TYR A 755 9.53 11.22 29.72
CA TYR A 755 8.86 10.87 30.95
C TYR A 755 8.72 12.04 31.94
N VAL A 756 9.70 12.98 31.96
CA VAL A 756 9.55 14.25 32.70
C VAL A 756 8.34 15.03 32.22
N ARG A 757 8.15 15.13 30.89
CA ARG A 757 6.98 15.80 30.30
C ARG A 757 5.68 15.08 30.66
N TRP A 758 5.62 13.76 30.51
CA TRP A 758 4.42 12.98 30.78
C TRP A 758 4.03 12.94 32.27
N ARG A 759 4.99 12.97 33.19
CA ARG A 759 4.69 13.14 34.62
C ARG A 759 4.01 14.47 34.93
N LYS A 760 4.35 15.55 34.23
CA LYS A 760 3.66 16.84 34.36
C LYS A 760 2.21 16.74 33.88
N LEU A 761 1.96 16.05 32.74
CA LEU A 761 0.61 15.80 32.26
C LEU A 761 -0.21 15.00 33.26
N LYS A 762 0.39 14.01 33.93
CA LYS A 762 -0.28 13.18 34.95
C LYS A 762 -0.68 13.98 36.20
N ILE A 763 0.09 15.00 36.58
CA ILE A 763 -0.24 15.88 37.72
C ILE A 763 -1.44 16.77 37.36
N SER A 764 -1.50 17.29 36.12
CA SER A 764 -2.65 18.07 35.67
C SER A 764 -3.94 17.23 35.57
N ASP A 765 -3.85 15.95 35.22
CA ASP A 765 -4.97 15.00 35.19
C ASP A 765 -5.55 14.76 36.60
N LEU A 766 -4.70 14.68 37.61
CA LEU A 766 -5.14 14.49 39.00
C LEU A 766 -5.74 15.74 39.66
N ALA A 767 -5.52 16.91 39.09
CA ALA A 767 -5.99 18.18 39.57
C ALA A 767 -7.36 18.60 39.00
N GLN A 768 -7.87 17.89 38.04
CA GLN A 768 -9.20 18.01 37.44
C GLN A 768 -10.16 16.97 38.03
#